data_1c7f44e15a0f9d05e4f692e83fafe0f3
#
_entry.id   1c7f44e15a0f9d05e4f692e83fafe0f3
#
_cell.length_a   1.000
_cell.length_b   1.000
_cell.length_c   1.000
_cell.angle_alpha   90.00
_cell.angle_beta   90.00
_cell.angle_gamma   90.00
#
_symmetry.space_group_name_H-M   'P 1'
#
loop_
_entity.id
_entity.type
_entity.pdbx_description
1 polymer ?
#
loop_
_entity_poly.entity_id
_entity_poly.type
_entity_poly.pdbx_seq_one_letter_code
_entity_poly.pdbx_strand_id
1 'polypeptide(L)'
;MPTIDQIDSPSLALYSRYLKNLEQYTTDGKKADVLYEHQKAIIKDTAEFLRSGNRRGYIEAPTGTGKTVLFVTLAEAFSYQSETPPRILVVTPTKDLVRQTLGGSRGDKGFAGFAPNMSVGTFYSDTPADMRGLEAQVTITTYASLGKLAAAHITTTDNQGERHTKLVNLVNERFDIIFLDEGHKALGSGSRQIIKDIKADTLIIGFTATPDYHASRGLESLLPVLIHRLDLKEAIKLDMLSSVIPMAIPAPTTTAQEFSIGALGEYENKSLKQLIHNASRNRMVVSIAAQLIQAGNTPIIACIPGDTMTHPHLLADLLSEQYVDDEYGIPRPIRVSPITSSISAAARQKIYAELEKGTIDALTYIDVLTEGWDSQRANVIINARPTRSLVSARQRTGRILRNKADGRPALAIDIVDVIAPNTPPQVSMADIFTVPSIANGSAIGAIEPKHAESVNESIQTIFKQYGAVETIINNYTLYNELLETLPNLTRGQASIKQDGKIRTFASAGRLFTRLNVDSFALDHLKQNEAIEIRMVRRHHEAIEAYDEEQIQSYLATLPNAVHTGQGLRVGEKSYISLNELVNIIRQKYPYVDASYRTVEMIAHEIVKSDEDLYFTKRFRARTHRGIMLYTAQTMVTVAIGQSIVATCKDEDQ
;
A
#
# COMPACT_ATOMS: atom_id res chain seq x y z
N MET A 1 22.64 -18.35 -19.07
CA MET A 1 21.89 -17.88 -20.27
C MET A 1 22.01 -19.03 -21.30
N PRO A 2 20.90 -19.57 -21.81
CA PRO A 2 21.02 -20.53 -22.92
C PRO A 2 21.48 -19.73 -24.14
N THR A 3 22.49 -20.21 -24.81
CA THR A 3 23.00 -19.70 -26.07
C THR A 3 21.95 -19.89 -27.17
N ILE A 4 21.99 -19.05 -28.19
CA ILE A 4 21.06 -19.01 -29.33
C ILE A 4 20.87 -20.40 -30.00
N ASP A 5 21.81 -21.32 -29.86
CA ASP A 5 21.79 -22.65 -30.44
C ASP A 5 20.87 -23.68 -29.74
N GLN A 6 20.17 -23.30 -28.67
CA GLN A 6 19.28 -24.20 -27.89
C GLN A 6 17.77 -23.92 -28.07
N ILE A 7 17.40 -23.05 -29.01
CA ILE A 7 15.99 -22.71 -29.29
C ILE A 7 15.53 -23.53 -30.49
N ASP A 8 14.46 -24.29 -30.31
CA ASP A 8 13.82 -25.05 -31.40
C ASP A 8 13.50 -24.17 -32.62
N SER A 9 13.82 -24.67 -33.82
CA SER A 9 13.68 -23.94 -35.08
C SER A 9 12.29 -23.27 -35.33
N PRO A 10 11.14 -23.83 -34.87
CA PRO A 10 9.83 -23.19 -34.99
C PRO A 10 9.68 -21.87 -34.17
N SER A 11 10.27 -21.83 -32.98
CA SER A 11 10.22 -20.64 -32.11
C SER A 11 11.03 -19.47 -32.68
N LEU A 12 12.19 -19.75 -33.28
CA LEU A 12 13.02 -18.74 -33.96
C LEU A 12 12.27 -18.09 -35.15
N ALA A 13 11.55 -18.89 -35.94
CA ALA A 13 10.76 -18.40 -37.08
C ALA A 13 9.62 -17.48 -36.61
N LEU A 14 8.94 -17.83 -35.50
CA LEU A 14 7.86 -17.03 -34.91
C LEU A 14 8.36 -15.66 -34.47
N TYR A 15 9.49 -15.60 -33.75
CA TYR A 15 10.04 -14.34 -33.26
C TYR A 15 10.65 -13.46 -34.33
N SER A 16 11.26 -14.06 -35.36
CA SER A 16 11.72 -13.32 -36.52
C SER A 16 10.55 -12.64 -37.24
N ARG A 17 9.38 -13.28 -37.27
CA ARG A 17 8.15 -12.72 -37.81
C ARG A 17 7.65 -11.56 -36.95
N TYR A 18 7.59 -11.70 -35.60
CA TYR A 18 7.20 -10.60 -34.72
C TYR A 18 8.10 -9.38 -34.85
N LEU A 19 9.39 -9.59 -34.91
CA LEU A 19 10.38 -8.54 -35.12
C LEU A 19 10.12 -7.79 -36.45
N LYS A 20 9.95 -8.55 -37.54
CA LYS A 20 9.63 -7.99 -38.86
C LYS A 20 8.34 -7.16 -38.83
N ASN A 21 7.30 -7.67 -38.17
CA ASN A 21 6.02 -6.99 -38.08
C ASN A 21 6.14 -5.66 -37.32
N LEU A 22 6.87 -5.63 -36.18
CA LEU A 22 7.13 -4.40 -35.42
C LEU A 22 7.90 -3.36 -36.25
N GLU A 23 8.94 -3.79 -36.96
CA GLU A 23 9.73 -2.91 -37.81
C GLU A 23 8.91 -2.33 -38.97
N GLN A 24 8.12 -3.16 -39.64
CA GLN A 24 7.23 -2.72 -40.73
C GLN A 24 6.14 -1.78 -40.23
N TYR A 25 5.56 -2.04 -39.05
CA TYR A 25 4.53 -1.18 -38.48
C TYR A 25 5.03 0.24 -38.21
N THR A 26 6.26 0.38 -37.75
CA THR A 26 6.89 1.68 -37.47
C THR A 26 7.38 2.42 -38.71
N THR A 27 7.59 1.71 -39.82
CA THR A 27 8.03 2.30 -41.12
C THR A 27 6.89 2.59 -42.07
N ASP A 28 5.69 2.06 -41.82
CA ASP A 28 4.48 2.41 -42.57
C ASP A 28 4.03 3.83 -42.20
N GLY A 29 4.16 4.78 -43.12
CA GLY A 29 3.86 6.19 -42.89
C GLY A 29 2.47 6.44 -42.33
N LYS A 30 1.43 5.68 -42.80
CA LYS A 30 0.05 5.83 -42.31
C LYS A 30 -0.11 5.43 -40.84
N LYS A 31 0.66 4.46 -40.35
CA LYS A 31 0.64 4.01 -38.95
C LYS A 31 1.57 4.88 -38.10
N ALA A 32 2.77 5.16 -38.58
CA ALA A 32 3.75 5.95 -37.87
C ALA A 32 3.27 7.38 -37.57
N ASP A 33 2.49 8.00 -38.47
CA ASP A 33 1.98 9.37 -38.31
C ASP A 33 0.94 9.52 -37.19
N VAL A 34 0.29 8.42 -36.78
CA VAL A 34 -0.72 8.42 -35.71
C VAL A 34 -0.11 8.16 -34.34
N LEU A 35 1.12 7.65 -34.28
CA LEU A 35 1.80 7.30 -33.03
C LEU A 35 2.51 8.51 -32.40
N TYR A 36 2.35 8.67 -31.10
CA TYR A 36 3.19 9.57 -30.33
C TYR A 36 4.65 9.10 -30.28
N GLU A 37 5.61 10.01 -30.16
CA GLU A 37 7.03 9.66 -30.18
C GLU A 37 7.44 8.63 -29.10
N HIS A 38 6.86 8.72 -27.90
CA HIS A 38 7.11 7.74 -26.85
C HIS A 38 6.58 6.33 -27.22
N GLN A 39 5.47 6.23 -27.97
CA GLN A 39 4.95 4.94 -28.43
C GLN A 39 5.87 4.32 -29.48
N LYS A 40 6.40 5.14 -30.39
CA LYS A 40 7.43 4.71 -31.35
C LYS A 40 8.68 4.21 -30.64
N ALA A 41 9.16 4.94 -29.61
CA ALA A 41 10.28 4.52 -28.81
C ALA A 41 10.06 3.16 -28.12
N ILE A 42 8.88 2.95 -27.54
CA ILE A 42 8.52 1.70 -26.89
C ILE A 42 8.45 0.53 -27.87
N ILE A 43 7.89 0.72 -29.07
CA ILE A 43 7.86 -0.33 -30.11
C ILE A 43 9.28 -0.66 -30.55
N LYS A 44 10.15 0.34 -30.74
CA LYS A 44 11.56 0.14 -31.07
C LYS A 44 12.30 -0.63 -29.98
N ASP A 45 12.13 -0.26 -28.72
CA ASP A 45 12.77 -0.95 -27.59
C ASP A 45 12.24 -2.38 -27.41
N THR A 46 10.94 -2.60 -27.74
CA THR A 46 10.35 -3.94 -27.77
C THR A 46 10.96 -4.78 -28.89
N ALA A 47 11.24 -4.21 -30.06
CA ALA A 47 11.95 -4.90 -31.13
C ALA A 47 13.38 -5.27 -30.71
N GLU A 48 14.11 -4.37 -30.04
CA GLU A 48 15.46 -4.66 -29.53
C GLU A 48 15.45 -5.73 -28.43
N PHE A 49 14.47 -5.68 -27.54
CA PHE A 49 14.23 -6.73 -26.54
C PHE A 49 14.06 -8.12 -27.17
N LEU A 50 13.29 -8.23 -28.26
CA LEU A 50 13.12 -9.49 -29.00
C LEU A 50 14.40 -9.90 -29.74
N ARG A 51 15.11 -8.94 -30.37
CA ARG A 51 16.37 -9.16 -31.09
C ARG A 51 17.45 -9.72 -30.17
N SER A 52 17.44 -9.30 -28.89
CA SER A 52 18.32 -9.82 -27.85
C SER A 52 17.94 -11.20 -27.32
N GLY A 53 16.95 -11.88 -27.93
CA GLY A 53 16.51 -13.22 -27.52
C GLY A 53 15.64 -13.29 -26.28
N ASN A 54 15.23 -12.15 -25.73
CA ASN A 54 14.41 -12.09 -24.53
C ASN A 54 12.93 -12.43 -24.80
N ARG A 55 12.23 -12.93 -23.78
CA ARG A 55 10.81 -13.35 -23.88
C ARG A 55 9.96 -12.83 -22.73
N ARG A 56 10.56 -12.38 -21.64
CA ARG A 56 9.88 -11.91 -20.45
C ARG A 56 10.45 -10.56 -20.05
N GLY A 57 9.64 -9.51 -20.18
CA GLY A 57 10.05 -8.16 -19.85
C GLY A 57 8.89 -7.27 -19.42
N TYR A 58 9.18 -6.06 -19.02
CA TYR A 58 8.17 -5.10 -18.62
C TYR A 58 8.50 -3.70 -19.11
N ILE A 59 7.43 -2.91 -19.25
CA ILE A 59 7.45 -1.50 -19.62
C ILE A 59 6.97 -0.72 -18.40
N GLU A 60 7.79 0.21 -17.92
CA GLU A 60 7.45 1.14 -16.85
C GLU A 60 6.93 2.43 -17.47
N ALA A 61 5.65 2.76 -17.18
CA ALA A 61 5.03 4.00 -17.62
C ALA A 61 3.97 4.46 -16.61
N PRO A 62 3.93 5.76 -16.27
CA PRO A 62 3.01 6.30 -15.28
C PRO A 62 1.54 6.06 -15.61
N THR A 63 0.68 6.11 -14.59
CA THR A 63 -0.78 6.14 -14.79
C THR A 63 -1.16 7.40 -15.56
N GLY A 64 -2.02 7.26 -16.57
CA GLY A 64 -2.45 8.40 -17.39
C GLY A 64 -1.68 8.58 -18.70
N THR A 65 -0.54 7.91 -18.91
CA THR A 65 0.26 7.99 -20.15
C THR A 65 -0.26 7.10 -21.28
N GLY A 66 -1.44 6.52 -21.14
CA GLY A 66 -2.05 5.72 -22.21
C GLY A 66 -1.56 4.29 -22.31
N LYS A 67 -1.20 3.61 -21.21
CA LYS A 67 -0.79 2.20 -21.20
C LYS A 67 -1.75 1.29 -21.99
N THR A 68 -3.07 1.51 -21.88
CA THR A 68 -4.07 0.75 -22.65
C THR A 68 -3.89 0.93 -24.16
N VAL A 69 -3.69 2.17 -24.63
CA VAL A 69 -3.40 2.45 -26.04
C VAL A 69 -2.13 1.76 -26.46
N LEU A 70 -1.11 1.77 -25.61
CA LEU A 70 0.19 1.18 -25.89
C LEU A 70 0.12 -0.33 -26.12
N PHE A 71 -0.55 -1.10 -25.23
CA PHE A 71 -0.62 -2.55 -25.47
C PHE A 71 -1.60 -2.91 -26.61
N VAL A 72 -2.63 -2.10 -26.88
CA VAL A 72 -3.44 -2.26 -28.11
C VAL A 72 -2.59 -2.02 -29.36
N THR A 73 -1.79 -0.96 -29.35
CA THR A 73 -0.85 -0.65 -30.45
C THR A 73 0.17 -1.78 -30.65
N LEU A 74 0.75 -2.31 -29.58
CA LEU A 74 1.66 -3.45 -29.67
C LEU A 74 0.97 -4.71 -30.19
N ALA A 75 -0.28 -4.98 -29.77
CA ALA A 75 -1.06 -6.11 -30.28
C ALA A 75 -1.29 -5.98 -31.80
N GLU A 76 -1.61 -4.79 -32.27
CA GLU A 76 -1.77 -4.50 -33.69
C GLU A 76 -0.43 -4.63 -34.43
N ALA A 77 0.65 -4.09 -33.89
CA ALA A 77 1.98 -4.15 -34.48
C ALA A 77 2.51 -5.60 -34.60
N PHE A 78 2.32 -6.43 -33.57
CA PHE A 78 2.66 -7.86 -33.65
C PHE A 78 1.87 -8.64 -34.71
N SER A 79 0.67 -8.18 -34.99
CA SER A 79 -0.26 -8.78 -35.97
C SER A 79 -0.12 -8.21 -37.37
N TYR A 80 0.69 -7.16 -37.52
CA TYR A 80 0.76 -6.39 -38.77
C TYR A 80 1.21 -7.23 -39.97
N GLN A 81 0.40 -7.19 -41.05
CA GLN A 81 0.63 -7.97 -42.27
C GLN A 81 0.86 -9.47 -42.07
N SER A 82 0.38 -10.04 -40.96
CA SER A 82 0.55 -11.46 -40.67
C SER A 82 -0.61 -12.30 -41.21
N GLU A 83 -0.30 -13.32 -42.02
CA GLU A 83 -1.29 -14.31 -42.46
C GLU A 83 -1.81 -15.17 -41.31
N THR A 84 -0.97 -15.36 -40.28
CA THR A 84 -1.30 -16.09 -39.05
C THR A 84 -0.99 -15.18 -37.84
N PRO A 85 -1.90 -14.26 -37.50
CA PRO A 85 -1.66 -13.35 -36.38
C PRO A 85 -1.56 -14.08 -35.03
N PRO A 86 -0.74 -13.58 -34.10
CA PRO A 86 -0.61 -14.19 -32.79
C PRO A 86 -1.91 -14.14 -32.00
N ARG A 87 -2.11 -15.14 -31.16
CA ARG A 87 -3.17 -15.16 -30.15
C ARG A 87 -2.67 -14.47 -28.88
N ILE A 88 -3.38 -13.45 -28.45
CA ILE A 88 -2.93 -12.55 -27.37
C ILE A 88 -3.87 -12.66 -26.18
N LEU A 89 -3.30 -12.89 -24.99
CA LEU A 89 -4.02 -12.78 -23.71
C LEU A 89 -3.67 -11.46 -23.05
N VAL A 90 -4.69 -10.65 -22.72
CA VAL A 90 -4.53 -9.43 -21.92
C VAL A 90 -5.10 -9.70 -20.53
N VAL A 91 -4.26 -9.57 -19.50
CA VAL A 91 -4.65 -9.78 -18.10
C VAL A 91 -4.72 -8.44 -17.40
N THR A 92 -5.90 -8.09 -16.87
CA THR A 92 -6.16 -6.81 -16.21
C THR A 92 -6.50 -7.01 -14.72
N PRO A 93 -6.30 -6.01 -13.85
CA PRO A 93 -6.63 -6.11 -12.43
C PRO A 93 -8.11 -6.29 -12.12
N THR A 94 -8.98 -5.56 -12.82
CA THR A 94 -10.41 -5.45 -12.48
C THR A 94 -11.32 -5.65 -13.68
N LYS A 95 -12.59 -5.98 -13.40
CA LYS A 95 -13.62 -6.12 -14.44
C LYS A 95 -13.89 -4.79 -15.18
N ASP A 96 -13.78 -3.67 -14.49
CA ASP A 96 -13.95 -2.35 -15.10
C ASP A 96 -12.85 -2.05 -16.10
N LEU A 97 -11.61 -2.47 -15.81
CA LEU A 97 -10.50 -2.38 -16.76
C LEU A 97 -10.69 -3.34 -17.95
N VAL A 98 -11.28 -4.53 -17.76
CA VAL A 98 -11.66 -5.39 -18.91
C VAL A 98 -12.59 -4.65 -19.85
N ARG A 99 -13.65 -4.02 -19.32
CA ARG A 99 -14.61 -3.24 -20.12
C ARG A 99 -13.96 -2.05 -20.81
N GLN A 100 -13.09 -1.33 -20.12
CA GLN A 100 -12.34 -0.20 -20.68
C GLN A 100 -11.39 -0.65 -21.79
N THR A 101 -10.69 -1.77 -21.58
CA THR A 101 -9.76 -2.35 -22.56
C THR A 101 -10.48 -2.85 -23.80
N LEU A 102 -11.66 -3.44 -23.65
CA LEU A 102 -12.50 -3.83 -24.78
C LEU A 102 -12.94 -2.61 -25.62
N GLY A 103 -13.18 -1.47 -25.01
CA GLY A 103 -13.80 -0.30 -25.62
C GLY A 103 -15.25 -0.20 -25.19
N GLY A 104 -15.50 0.35 -24.00
CA GLY A 104 -16.85 0.43 -23.41
C GLY A 104 -17.71 1.53 -24.04
N SER A 105 -18.88 1.76 -23.45
CA SER A 105 -19.96 2.66 -23.90
C SER A 105 -19.59 4.13 -24.18
N ARG A 106 -18.33 4.52 -24.02
CA ARG A 106 -17.78 5.83 -24.43
C ARG A 106 -17.00 5.77 -25.76
N GLY A 107 -17.16 4.69 -26.53
CA GLY A 107 -16.87 4.59 -27.98
C GLY A 107 -15.39 4.56 -28.40
N ASP A 108 -14.50 5.34 -27.81
CA ASP A 108 -13.26 5.69 -28.49
C ASP A 108 -11.99 5.19 -27.77
N LYS A 109 -12.11 4.38 -26.72
CA LYS A 109 -10.98 3.88 -25.94
C LYS A 109 -10.95 2.34 -25.94
N GLY A 110 -9.75 1.75 -25.99
CA GLY A 110 -9.55 0.31 -26.02
C GLY A 110 -9.48 -0.28 -27.44
N PHE A 111 -9.61 -1.61 -27.53
CA PHE A 111 -9.48 -2.31 -28.82
C PHE A 111 -10.52 -1.85 -29.85
N ALA A 112 -11.77 -1.65 -29.44
CA ALA A 112 -12.83 -1.20 -30.36
C ALA A 112 -12.53 0.14 -31.03
N GLY A 113 -11.84 1.06 -30.36
CA GLY A 113 -11.47 2.36 -30.92
C GLY A 113 -10.13 2.36 -31.67
N PHE A 114 -9.11 1.72 -31.10
CA PHE A 114 -7.73 1.81 -31.63
C PHE A 114 -7.37 0.67 -32.59
N ALA A 115 -7.97 -0.51 -32.47
CA ALA A 115 -7.75 -1.66 -33.33
C ALA A 115 -9.07 -2.37 -33.71
N PRO A 116 -9.99 -1.69 -34.39
CA PRO A 116 -11.35 -2.18 -34.66
C PRO A 116 -11.39 -3.45 -35.54
N ASN A 117 -10.32 -3.75 -36.27
CA ASN A 117 -10.21 -4.93 -37.13
C ASN A 117 -9.76 -6.20 -36.39
N MET A 118 -9.35 -6.09 -35.11
CA MET A 118 -8.97 -7.25 -34.32
C MET A 118 -10.22 -7.88 -33.70
N SER A 119 -10.33 -9.22 -33.78
CA SER A 119 -11.37 -9.93 -33.03
C SER A 119 -10.99 -10.00 -31.56
N VAL A 120 -11.88 -9.53 -30.68
CA VAL A 120 -11.63 -9.43 -29.24
C VAL A 120 -12.74 -10.15 -28.46
N GLY A 121 -12.34 -11.05 -27.58
CA GLY A 121 -13.22 -11.75 -26.67
C GLY A 121 -12.86 -11.47 -25.21
N THR A 122 -13.74 -11.86 -24.31
CA THR A 122 -13.50 -11.70 -22.86
C THR A 122 -13.70 -13.01 -22.13
N PHE A 123 -12.95 -13.19 -21.02
CA PHE A 123 -13.07 -14.34 -20.14
C PHE A 123 -12.96 -13.92 -18.68
N TYR A 124 -14.11 -13.65 -18.06
CA TYR A 124 -14.19 -13.35 -16.61
C TYR A 124 -15.59 -13.71 -16.07
N SER A 125 -15.83 -13.59 -14.76
CA SER A 125 -17.03 -14.10 -14.10
C SER A 125 -18.37 -13.56 -14.63
N ASP A 126 -18.36 -12.32 -15.15
CA ASP A 126 -19.58 -11.67 -15.65
C ASP A 126 -19.80 -11.90 -17.16
N THR A 127 -18.86 -12.56 -17.84
CA THR A 127 -19.04 -12.90 -19.26
C THR A 127 -19.97 -14.10 -19.38
N PRO A 128 -21.09 -13.99 -20.11
CA PRO A 128 -21.93 -15.14 -20.42
C PRO A 128 -21.13 -16.28 -21.06
N ALA A 129 -21.54 -17.52 -20.80
CA ALA A 129 -20.76 -18.69 -21.22
C ALA A 129 -20.61 -18.78 -22.76
N ASP A 130 -21.62 -18.34 -23.50
CA ASP A 130 -21.69 -18.25 -24.96
C ASP A 130 -20.84 -17.11 -25.54
N MET A 131 -20.52 -16.09 -24.73
CA MET A 131 -19.68 -14.94 -25.12
C MET A 131 -18.24 -15.05 -24.65
N ARG A 132 -17.84 -16.15 -24.03
CA ARG A 132 -16.46 -16.38 -23.59
C ARG A 132 -15.55 -16.63 -24.80
N GLY A 133 -15.09 -15.53 -25.39
CA GLY A 133 -14.36 -15.50 -26.65
C GLY A 133 -12.92 -15.97 -26.57
N LEU A 134 -12.72 -17.23 -26.19
CA LEU A 134 -11.39 -17.87 -26.25
C LEU A 134 -10.92 -18.13 -27.68
N GLU A 135 -11.84 -18.08 -28.67
CA GLU A 135 -11.51 -18.24 -30.09
C GLU A 135 -11.08 -16.92 -30.76
N ALA A 136 -11.31 -15.78 -30.10
CA ALA A 136 -10.88 -14.49 -30.61
C ALA A 136 -9.34 -14.37 -30.66
N GLN A 137 -8.85 -13.52 -31.54
CA GLN A 137 -7.41 -13.22 -31.64
C GLN A 137 -6.86 -12.63 -30.32
N VAL A 138 -7.63 -11.74 -29.69
CA VAL A 138 -7.31 -11.18 -28.38
C VAL A 138 -8.36 -11.63 -27.37
N THR A 139 -7.92 -12.20 -26.25
CA THR A 139 -8.79 -12.49 -25.11
C THR A 139 -8.39 -11.60 -23.93
N ILE A 140 -9.37 -10.89 -23.35
CA ILE A 140 -9.14 -10.05 -22.17
C ILE A 140 -9.69 -10.79 -20.94
N THR A 141 -8.87 -10.89 -19.89
CA THR A 141 -9.24 -11.57 -18.64
C THR A 141 -8.80 -10.75 -17.42
N THR A 142 -9.17 -11.22 -16.23
CA THR A 142 -8.67 -10.65 -14.96
C THR A 142 -7.66 -11.58 -14.29
N TYR A 143 -6.77 -11.03 -13.43
CA TYR A 143 -5.88 -11.86 -12.59
C TYR A 143 -6.67 -12.89 -11.77
N ALA A 144 -7.85 -12.54 -11.27
CA ALA A 144 -8.72 -13.45 -10.52
C ALA A 144 -9.26 -14.61 -11.38
N SER A 145 -9.39 -14.41 -12.69
CA SER A 145 -9.87 -15.43 -13.63
C SER A 145 -8.76 -16.24 -14.29
N LEU A 146 -7.51 -15.77 -14.18
CA LEU A 146 -6.34 -16.42 -14.81
C LEU A 146 -6.15 -17.87 -14.34
N GLY A 147 -6.43 -18.15 -13.05
CA GLY A 147 -6.36 -19.50 -12.50
C GLY A 147 -7.32 -20.49 -13.16
N LYS A 148 -8.50 -20.02 -13.59
CA LYS A 148 -9.47 -20.85 -14.31
C LYS A 148 -9.01 -21.21 -15.72
N LEU A 149 -8.23 -20.34 -16.36
CA LEU A 149 -7.60 -20.63 -17.67
C LEU A 149 -6.41 -21.56 -17.52
N ALA A 150 -5.62 -21.41 -16.46
CA ALA A 150 -4.44 -22.26 -16.20
C ALA A 150 -4.82 -23.67 -15.77
N ALA A 151 -6.02 -23.87 -15.22
CA ALA A 151 -6.53 -25.16 -14.77
C ALA A 151 -7.96 -25.41 -15.28
N ALA A 152 -8.14 -25.40 -16.59
CA ALA A 152 -9.43 -25.61 -17.23
C ALA A 152 -9.74 -27.11 -17.35
N HIS A 153 -10.99 -27.46 -17.03
CA HIS A 153 -11.50 -28.82 -17.28
C HIS A 153 -12.21 -28.85 -18.63
N ILE A 154 -11.63 -29.54 -19.59
CA ILE A 154 -12.22 -29.74 -20.93
C ILE A 154 -12.84 -31.12 -20.99
N THR A 155 -14.13 -31.18 -21.27
CA THR A 155 -14.84 -32.44 -21.51
C THR A 155 -14.99 -32.64 -23.03
N THR A 156 -14.41 -33.71 -23.55
CA THR A 156 -14.55 -34.15 -24.93
C THR A 156 -15.43 -35.40 -24.97
N THR A 157 -16.21 -35.56 -26.02
CA THR A 157 -16.97 -36.78 -26.27
C THR A 157 -16.28 -37.49 -27.40
N ASP A 158 -15.91 -38.78 -27.20
CA ASP A 158 -15.29 -39.59 -28.22
C ASP A 158 -16.28 -40.10 -29.27
N ASN A 159 -15.79 -40.80 -30.27
CA ASN A 159 -16.62 -41.36 -31.34
C ASN A 159 -17.59 -42.46 -30.87
N GLN A 160 -17.46 -42.92 -29.62
CA GLN A 160 -18.31 -43.92 -28.98
C GLN A 160 -19.37 -43.28 -28.06
N GLY A 161 -19.35 -41.93 -27.93
CA GLY A 161 -20.27 -41.18 -27.07
C GLY A 161 -19.82 -41.08 -25.60
N GLU A 162 -18.64 -41.56 -25.26
CA GLU A 162 -18.10 -41.44 -23.88
C GLU A 162 -17.49 -40.06 -23.64
N ARG A 163 -17.74 -39.53 -22.43
CA ARG A 163 -17.24 -38.22 -22.01
C ARG A 163 -15.95 -38.35 -21.21
N HIS A 164 -14.89 -37.76 -21.74
CA HIS A 164 -13.58 -37.68 -21.10
C HIS A 164 -13.29 -36.26 -20.65
N THR A 165 -13.07 -36.07 -19.35
CA THR A 165 -12.68 -34.76 -18.81
C THR A 165 -11.20 -34.72 -18.52
N LYS A 166 -10.46 -33.80 -19.17
CA LYS A 166 -9.02 -33.59 -19.00
C LYS A 166 -8.76 -32.21 -18.42
N LEU A 167 -7.84 -32.12 -17.47
CA LEU A 167 -7.29 -30.85 -16.99
C LEU A 167 -6.29 -30.31 -18.02
N VAL A 168 -6.51 -29.08 -18.48
CA VAL A 168 -5.73 -28.44 -19.55
C VAL A 168 -5.32 -27.03 -19.12
N ASN A 169 -4.06 -26.67 -19.37
CA ASN A 169 -3.60 -25.31 -19.22
C ASN A 169 -3.84 -24.52 -20.52
N LEU A 170 -5.01 -23.89 -20.61
CA LEU A 170 -5.40 -23.11 -21.80
C LEU A 170 -4.50 -21.90 -22.03
N VAL A 171 -3.83 -21.37 -21.00
CA VAL A 171 -2.86 -20.28 -21.17
C VAL A 171 -1.69 -20.73 -22.03
N ASN A 172 -1.15 -21.91 -21.75
CA ASN A 172 -0.04 -22.49 -22.50
C ASN A 172 -0.42 -23.03 -23.87
N GLU A 173 -1.65 -23.48 -24.05
CA GLU A 173 -2.06 -24.12 -25.31
C GLU A 173 -2.57 -23.12 -26.35
N ARG A 174 -3.08 -21.96 -25.91
CA ARG A 174 -3.82 -21.08 -26.80
C ARG A 174 -3.18 -19.73 -27.05
N PHE A 175 -2.24 -19.26 -26.24
CA PHE A 175 -1.72 -17.90 -26.35
C PHE A 175 -0.22 -17.86 -26.63
N ASP A 176 0.14 -17.07 -27.64
CA ASP A 176 1.51 -16.82 -28.06
C ASP A 176 2.12 -15.63 -27.31
N ILE A 177 1.29 -14.65 -26.98
CA ILE A 177 1.67 -13.39 -26.33
C ILE A 177 0.76 -13.14 -25.12
N ILE A 178 1.34 -12.68 -24.01
CA ILE A 178 0.59 -12.30 -22.82
C ILE A 178 0.98 -10.89 -22.42
N PHE A 179 0.00 -10.02 -22.34
CA PHE A 179 0.14 -8.68 -21.78
C PHE A 179 -0.41 -8.65 -20.36
N LEU A 180 0.39 -8.16 -19.41
CA LEU A 180 0.03 -8.04 -18.00
C LEU A 180 -0.15 -6.56 -17.67
N ASP A 181 -1.40 -6.07 -17.66
CA ASP A 181 -1.70 -4.71 -17.22
C ASP A 181 -1.56 -4.63 -15.69
N GLU A 182 -0.99 -3.51 -15.19
CA GLU A 182 -0.53 -3.36 -13.81
C GLU A 182 0.28 -4.59 -13.35
N GLY A 183 1.35 -4.88 -14.09
CA GLY A 183 2.16 -6.09 -13.97
C GLY A 183 2.62 -6.44 -12.55
N HIS A 184 2.72 -5.45 -11.65
CA HIS A 184 2.99 -5.67 -10.24
C HIS A 184 1.93 -6.56 -9.53
N LYS A 185 0.68 -6.63 -10.03
CA LYS A 185 -0.37 -7.54 -9.52
C LYS A 185 -0.04 -9.02 -9.78
N ALA A 186 0.80 -9.29 -10.76
CA ALA A 186 1.30 -10.65 -11.03
C ALA A 186 2.15 -11.23 -9.89
N LEU A 187 2.65 -10.39 -8.99
CA LEU A 187 3.44 -10.81 -7.83
C LEU A 187 2.60 -11.44 -6.69
N GLY A 188 1.28 -11.36 -6.75
CA GLY A 188 0.38 -12.07 -5.84
C GLY A 188 0.59 -13.59 -5.93
N SER A 189 0.48 -14.30 -4.79
CA SER A 189 0.88 -15.70 -4.66
C SER A 189 0.28 -16.63 -5.73
N GLY A 190 -1.01 -16.50 -6.03
CA GLY A 190 -1.70 -17.31 -7.04
C GLY A 190 -1.24 -16.99 -8.46
N SER A 191 -1.26 -15.73 -8.85
CA SER A 191 -0.87 -15.29 -10.20
C SER A 191 0.62 -15.54 -10.47
N ARG A 192 1.47 -15.36 -9.46
CA ARG A 192 2.91 -15.55 -9.58
C ARG A 192 3.29 -16.95 -10.00
N GLN A 193 2.67 -17.98 -9.40
CA GLN A 193 2.95 -19.36 -9.75
C GLN A 193 2.49 -19.66 -11.17
N ILE A 194 1.28 -19.23 -11.54
CA ILE A 194 0.76 -19.44 -12.90
C ILE A 194 1.69 -18.84 -13.95
N ILE A 195 2.16 -17.60 -13.74
CA ILE A 195 3.04 -16.91 -14.70
C ILE A 195 4.42 -17.57 -14.78
N LYS A 196 4.93 -18.12 -13.69
CA LYS A 196 6.17 -18.93 -13.72
C LYS A 196 6.02 -20.18 -14.56
N ASP A 197 4.85 -20.83 -14.49
CA ASP A 197 4.56 -22.10 -15.16
C ASP A 197 4.14 -21.93 -16.64
N ILE A 198 4.11 -20.69 -17.15
CA ILE A 198 3.92 -20.41 -18.58
C ILE A 198 5.16 -20.89 -19.36
N LYS A 199 4.92 -21.47 -20.54
CA LYS A 199 5.97 -21.96 -21.46
C LYS A 199 7.05 -20.90 -21.69
N ALA A 200 8.28 -21.37 -21.83
CA ALA A 200 9.44 -20.48 -22.01
C ALA A 200 9.41 -19.69 -23.33
N ASP A 201 8.74 -20.21 -24.34
CA ASP A 201 8.58 -19.61 -25.66
C ASP A 201 7.39 -18.63 -25.76
N THR A 202 6.54 -18.52 -24.77
CA THR A 202 5.49 -17.50 -24.73
C THR A 202 6.09 -16.12 -24.41
N LEU A 203 5.77 -15.12 -25.24
CA LEU A 203 6.17 -13.74 -25.00
C LEU A 203 5.32 -13.11 -23.89
N ILE A 204 5.93 -12.63 -22.83
CA ILE A 204 5.24 -11.96 -21.73
C ILE A 204 5.76 -10.54 -21.57
N ILE A 205 4.88 -9.56 -21.72
CA ILE A 205 5.19 -8.12 -21.51
C ILE A 205 4.30 -7.58 -20.41
N GLY A 206 4.90 -7.12 -19.31
CA GLY A 206 4.21 -6.42 -18.23
C GLY A 206 4.16 -4.90 -18.48
N PHE A 207 3.06 -4.26 -18.10
CA PHE A 207 2.91 -2.81 -18.10
C PHE A 207 2.63 -2.37 -16.67
N THR A 208 3.42 -1.46 -16.14
CA THR A 208 3.25 -1.00 -14.75
C THR A 208 3.70 0.44 -14.60
N ALA A 209 3.08 1.17 -13.67
CA ALA A 209 3.60 2.46 -13.21
C ALA A 209 4.65 2.29 -12.11
N THR A 210 4.76 1.09 -11.54
CA THR A 210 5.57 0.81 -10.36
C THR A 210 6.01 -0.65 -10.40
N PRO A 211 7.24 -0.94 -10.84
CA PRO A 211 7.77 -2.31 -10.92
C PRO A 211 8.01 -2.92 -9.54
N ASP A 212 8.32 -2.08 -8.55
CA ASP A 212 8.62 -2.50 -7.18
C ASP A 212 7.35 -2.49 -6.33
N TYR A 213 6.72 -3.65 -6.20
CA TYR A 213 5.58 -3.82 -5.31
C TYR A 213 5.99 -3.81 -3.83
N HIS A 214 7.21 -4.31 -3.54
CA HIS A 214 7.88 -4.32 -2.23
C HIS A 214 9.38 -4.36 -2.43
N ALA A 215 10.15 -3.84 -1.49
CA ALA A 215 11.61 -3.94 -1.46
C ALA A 215 12.15 -5.39 -1.57
N SER A 216 11.32 -6.40 -1.29
CA SER A 216 11.71 -7.81 -1.38
C SER A 216 11.10 -8.59 -2.56
N ARG A 217 10.25 -7.97 -3.39
CA ARG A 217 9.52 -8.64 -4.48
C ARG A 217 9.31 -7.70 -5.66
N GLY A 218 10.37 -7.42 -6.37
CA GLY A 218 10.32 -6.70 -7.64
C GLY A 218 9.71 -7.55 -8.76
N LEU A 219 9.12 -6.90 -9.74
CA LEU A 219 8.59 -7.53 -10.95
C LEU A 219 9.67 -8.27 -11.74
N GLU A 220 10.92 -7.87 -11.60
CA GLU A 220 12.12 -8.51 -12.18
C GLU A 220 12.24 -10.00 -11.85
N SER A 221 11.65 -10.45 -10.72
CA SER A 221 11.62 -11.88 -10.36
C SER A 221 10.74 -12.74 -11.28
N LEU A 222 9.86 -12.13 -12.08
CA LEU A 222 9.01 -12.77 -13.08
C LEU A 222 9.32 -12.32 -14.50
N LEU A 223 9.61 -11.05 -14.67
CA LEU A 223 9.90 -10.37 -15.91
C LEU A 223 11.26 -9.67 -15.78
N PRO A 224 12.37 -10.38 -16.06
CA PRO A 224 13.72 -9.93 -15.67
C PRO A 224 14.26 -8.76 -16.47
N VAL A 225 13.61 -8.38 -17.58
CA VAL A 225 14.13 -7.35 -18.48
C VAL A 225 13.22 -6.13 -18.48
N LEU A 226 13.78 -4.97 -18.12
CA LEU A 226 13.15 -3.69 -18.36
C LEU A 226 13.27 -3.36 -19.86
N ILE A 227 12.14 -3.31 -20.56
CA ILE A 227 12.08 -3.00 -21.98
C ILE A 227 12.21 -1.49 -22.19
N HIS A 228 11.38 -0.72 -21.51
CA HIS A 228 11.34 0.74 -21.61
C HIS A 228 10.95 1.35 -20.28
N ARG A 229 11.52 2.53 -19.96
CA ARG A 229 11.14 3.33 -18.80
C ARG A 229 10.76 4.73 -19.22
N LEU A 230 9.56 5.13 -18.86
CA LEU A 230 9.10 6.50 -18.87
C LEU A 230 8.83 6.92 -17.43
N ASP A 231 9.63 7.81 -16.85
CA ASP A 231 9.38 8.27 -15.49
C ASP A 231 8.28 9.34 -15.44
N LEU A 232 7.73 9.56 -14.23
CA LEU A 232 6.62 10.50 -14.04
C LEU A 232 7.00 11.94 -14.39
N LYS A 233 8.23 12.35 -14.05
CA LYS A 233 8.75 13.70 -14.30
C LYS A 233 9.00 13.92 -15.79
N GLU A 234 9.48 12.90 -16.49
CA GLU A 234 9.66 12.93 -17.93
C GLU A 234 8.32 13.02 -18.66
N ALA A 235 7.31 12.22 -18.25
CA ALA A 235 5.97 12.27 -18.82
C ALA A 235 5.31 13.66 -18.66
N ILE A 236 5.55 14.35 -17.55
CA ILE A 236 5.11 15.74 -17.34
C ILE A 236 5.86 16.70 -18.28
N LYS A 237 7.19 16.56 -18.40
CA LYS A 237 7.98 17.41 -19.30
C LYS A 237 7.63 17.25 -20.77
N LEU A 238 7.15 16.08 -21.16
CA LEU A 238 6.70 15.77 -22.51
C LEU A 238 5.21 16.15 -22.75
N ASP A 239 4.59 16.89 -21.83
CA ASP A 239 3.16 17.28 -21.88
C ASP A 239 2.18 16.11 -22.04
N MET A 240 2.60 14.90 -21.68
CA MET A 240 1.71 13.74 -21.63
C MET A 240 0.81 13.76 -20.40
N LEU A 241 1.28 14.42 -19.35
CA LEU A 241 0.59 14.62 -18.08
C LEU A 241 0.63 16.11 -17.71
N SER A 242 -0.37 16.56 -16.99
CA SER A 242 -0.43 17.93 -16.45
C SER A 242 0.79 18.24 -15.59
N SER A 243 1.23 19.49 -15.64
CA SER A 243 2.12 20.01 -14.61
C SER A 243 1.51 19.81 -13.23
N VAL A 244 2.37 19.60 -12.24
CA VAL A 244 1.91 19.33 -10.86
C VAL A 244 2.63 20.22 -9.86
N ILE A 245 1.90 20.68 -8.86
CA ILE A 245 2.42 21.46 -7.73
C ILE A 245 2.25 20.59 -6.47
N PRO A 246 3.35 20.06 -5.94
CA PRO A 246 3.32 19.31 -4.69
C PRO A 246 3.25 20.27 -3.50
N MET A 247 2.46 19.90 -2.50
CA MET A 247 2.32 20.63 -1.26
C MET A 247 2.31 19.65 -0.09
N ALA A 248 3.11 19.91 0.94
CA ALA A 248 3.09 19.18 2.20
C ALA A 248 2.65 20.12 3.32
N ILE A 249 1.51 19.84 3.91
CA ILE A 249 0.89 20.65 4.95
C ILE A 249 0.99 19.91 6.28
N PRO A 250 1.61 20.50 7.32
CA PRO A 250 1.72 19.85 8.61
C PRO A 250 0.34 19.70 9.25
N ALA A 251 0.02 18.48 9.71
CA ALA A 251 -1.20 18.23 10.46
C ALA A 251 -1.15 19.00 11.80
N PRO A 252 -2.27 19.55 12.28
CA PRO A 252 -2.33 20.31 13.53
C PRO A 252 -2.29 19.38 14.76
N THR A 253 -1.45 18.36 14.74
CA THR A 253 -1.28 17.39 15.82
C THR A 253 0.04 17.66 16.51
N THR A 254 0.03 17.88 17.81
CA THR A 254 1.24 18.09 18.63
C THR A 254 1.83 16.79 19.15
N THR A 255 1.04 15.71 19.13
CA THR A 255 1.46 14.40 19.62
C THR A 255 1.96 13.55 18.45
N ALA A 256 3.15 12.99 18.60
CA ALA A 256 3.70 12.05 17.63
C ALA A 256 2.80 10.81 17.52
N GLN A 257 2.51 10.42 16.29
CA GLN A 257 1.64 9.29 15.97
C GLN A 257 2.49 8.02 15.82
N GLU A 258 2.03 6.93 16.42
CA GLU A 258 2.61 5.61 16.25
C GLU A 258 1.71 4.78 15.33
N PHE A 259 2.30 4.28 14.24
CA PHE A 259 1.60 3.42 13.31
C PHE A 259 2.28 2.06 13.25
N SER A 260 1.51 0.99 13.43
CA SER A 260 1.99 -0.37 13.21
C SER A 260 2.13 -0.66 11.71
N ILE A 261 3.14 -1.48 11.39
CA ILE A 261 3.47 -1.87 10.02
C ILE A 261 3.02 -3.31 9.78
N GLY A 262 2.23 -3.51 8.74
CA GLY A 262 1.80 -4.83 8.29
C GLY A 262 2.92 -5.60 7.57
N ALA A 263 2.68 -6.89 7.33
CA ALA A 263 3.63 -7.79 6.68
C ALA A 263 4.07 -7.30 5.27
N LEU A 264 3.29 -6.45 4.64
CA LEU A 264 3.57 -5.86 3.33
C LEU A 264 4.31 -4.51 3.42
N GLY A 265 4.73 -4.06 4.59
CA GLY A 265 5.47 -2.81 4.77
C GLY A 265 4.61 -1.53 4.73
N GLU A 266 3.28 -1.66 4.67
CA GLU A 266 2.34 -0.54 4.72
C GLU A 266 1.82 -0.34 6.16
N TYR A 267 1.38 0.87 6.50
CA TYR A 267 0.70 1.11 7.77
C TYR A 267 -0.56 0.26 7.88
N GLU A 268 -0.74 -0.38 9.03
CA GLU A 268 -1.96 -1.13 9.30
C GLU A 268 -3.16 -0.18 9.47
N ASN A 269 -4.25 -0.46 8.78
CA ASN A 269 -5.47 0.35 8.87
C ASN A 269 -5.94 0.54 10.33
N LYS A 270 -5.72 -0.47 11.20
CA LYS A 270 -6.07 -0.42 12.61
C LYS A 270 -5.35 0.73 13.34
N SER A 271 -4.07 0.95 13.07
CA SER A 271 -3.29 2.03 13.68
C SER A 271 -3.63 3.40 13.12
N LEU A 272 -4.08 3.48 11.87
CA LEU A 272 -4.52 4.74 11.26
C LEU A 272 -5.89 5.23 11.76
N LYS A 273 -6.73 4.35 12.34
CA LYS A 273 -8.08 4.72 12.79
C LYS A 273 -8.11 5.85 13.81
N GLN A 274 -7.07 6.03 14.61
CA GLN A 274 -6.95 7.15 15.55
C GLN A 274 -7.03 8.52 14.88
N LEU A 275 -6.65 8.62 13.59
CA LEU A 275 -6.72 9.86 12.82
C LEU A 275 -8.13 10.18 12.30
N ILE A 276 -9.03 9.18 12.18
CA ILE A 276 -10.37 9.34 11.62
C ILE A 276 -11.17 10.38 12.41
N HIS A 277 -11.07 10.34 13.74
CA HIS A 277 -11.82 11.24 14.63
C HIS A 277 -11.02 12.45 15.13
N ASN A 278 -9.85 12.72 14.55
CA ASN A 278 -9.08 13.90 14.88
C ASN A 278 -9.76 15.16 14.31
N ALA A 279 -10.52 15.84 15.15
CA ALA A 279 -11.35 16.97 14.74
C ALA A 279 -10.56 18.14 14.14
N SER A 280 -9.36 18.44 14.67
CA SER A 280 -8.53 19.53 14.17
C SER A 280 -7.96 19.21 12.79
N ARG A 281 -7.51 17.95 12.60
CA ARG A 281 -7.01 17.46 11.33
C ARG A 281 -8.12 17.44 10.26
N ASN A 282 -9.29 16.94 10.58
CA ASN A 282 -10.43 16.89 9.66
C ASN A 282 -10.91 18.29 9.26
N ARG A 283 -11.00 19.22 10.22
CA ARG A 283 -11.32 20.63 9.93
C ARG A 283 -10.31 21.27 8.99
N MET A 284 -9.01 21.00 9.15
CA MET A 284 -7.98 21.49 8.24
C MET A 284 -8.19 20.95 6.83
N VAL A 285 -8.39 19.62 6.66
CA VAL A 285 -8.65 19.01 5.35
C VAL A 285 -9.86 19.62 4.66
N VAL A 286 -10.95 19.82 5.42
CA VAL A 286 -12.20 20.44 4.93
C VAL A 286 -11.97 21.90 4.51
N SER A 287 -11.25 22.67 5.33
CA SER A 287 -10.98 24.08 5.02
C SER A 287 -10.09 24.25 3.79
N ILE A 288 -9.05 23.40 3.64
CA ILE A 288 -8.21 23.39 2.42
C ILE A 288 -9.06 23.05 1.19
N ALA A 289 -9.91 22.02 1.29
CA ALA A 289 -10.79 21.63 0.19
C ALA A 289 -11.76 22.75 -0.20
N ALA A 290 -12.39 23.41 0.78
CA ALA A 290 -13.33 24.51 0.54
C ALA A 290 -12.64 25.72 -0.14
N GLN A 291 -11.45 26.11 0.32
CA GLN A 291 -10.66 27.19 -0.30
C GLN A 291 -10.33 26.87 -1.76
N LEU A 292 -9.94 25.63 -2.05
CA LEU A 292 -9.62 25.20 -3.41
C LEU A 292 -10.85 25.13 -4.31
N ILE A 293 -12.00 24.73 -3.79
CA ILE A 293 -13.28 24.74 -4.52
C ILE A 293 -13.69 26.19 -4.84
N GLN A 294 -13.56 27.12 -3.86
CA GLN A 294 -13.81 28.54 -4.08
C GLN A 294 -12.93 29.12 -5.19
N ALA A 295 -11.66 28.64 -5.28
CA ALA A 295 -10.72 29.00 -6.35
C ALA A 295 -10.95 28.24 -7.67
N GLY A 296 -12.10 27.55 -7.84
CA GLY A 296 -12.48 26.85 -9.07
C GLY A 296 -11.82 25.48 -9.28
N ASN A 297 -11.14 24.92 -8.27
CA ASN A 297 -10.55 23.60 -8.34
C ASN A 297 -11.53 22.49 -7.96
N THR A 298 -11.24 21.26 -8.35
CA THR A 298 -12.09 20.08 -8.08
C THR A 298 -11.27 19.04 -7.30
N PRO A 299 -11.34 19.03 -5.95
CA PRO A 299 -10.58 18.12 -5.12
C PRO A 299 -11.19 16.72 -5.05
N ILE A 300 -10.31 15.72 -4.99
CA ILE A 300 -10.60 14.38 -4.51
C ILE A 300 -9.81 14.13 -3.22
N ILE A 301 -10.46 13.57 -2.21
CA ILE A 301 -9.88 13.41 -0.87
C ILE A 301 -9.71 11.93 -0.56
N ALA A 302 -8.46 11.49 -0.45
CA ALA A 302 -8.12 10.11 -0.07
C ALA A 302 -8.28 9.92 1.44
N CYS A 303 -9.23 9.09 1.85
CA CYS A 303 -9.65 8.88 3.23
C CYS A 303 -9.08 7.63 3.85
N ILE A 304 -9.02 7.57 5.18
CA ILE A 304 -8.56 6.42 5.96
C ILE A 304 -9.65 5.36 6.00
N PRO A 305 -9.34 4.07 5.73
CA PRO A 305 -10.29 2.98 5.90
C PRO A 305 -10.66 2.77 7.37
N GLY A 306 -11.96 2.75 7.67
CA GLY A 306 -12.51 2.43 8.99
C GLY A 306 -13.39 1.18 8.94
N ASP A 307 -13.85 0.70 10.11
CA ASP A 307 -14.70 -0.48 10.20
C ASP A 307 -16.09 -0.28 9.59
N THR A 308 -16.56 0.97 9.53
CA THR A 308 -17.92 1.36 9.10
C THR A 308 -17.90 2.46 8.04
N MET A 309 -16.87 2.55 7.21
CA MET A 309 -16.74 3.55 6.13
C MET A 309 -16.93 5.01 6.58
N THR A 310 -16.60 5.28 7.84
CA THR A 310 -16.93 6.54 8.51
C THR A 310 -16.17 7.74 7.98
N HIS A 311 -14.88 7.61 7.66
CA HIS A 311 -14.05 8.78 7.33
C HIS A 311 -14.47 9.51 6.04
N PRO A 312 -14.78 8.83 4.90
CA PRO A 312 -15.30 9.52 3.73
C PRO A 312 -16.62 10.25 3.98
N HIS A 313 -17.54 9.62 4.71
CA HIS A 313 -18.83 10.24 5.04
C HIS A 313 -18.63 11.43 5.99
N LEU A 314 -17.82 11.27 7.05
CA LEU A 314 -17.50 12.33 7.98
C LEU A 314 -16.90 13.57 7.28
N LEU A 315 -15.93 13.37 6.39
CA LEU A 315 -15.35 14.50 5.65
C LEU A 315 -16.33 15.09 4.63
N ALA A 316 -17.19 14.26 4.02
CA ALA A 316 -18.23 14.75 3.11
C ALA A 316 -19.28 15.56 3.85
N ASP A 317 -19.74 15.10 5.02
CA ASP A 317 -20.70 15.83 5.86
C ASP A 317 -20.13 17.19 6.30
N LEU A 318 -18.91 17.20 6.87
CA LEU A 318 -18.22 18.43 7.27
C LEU A 318 -17.96 19.40 6.11
N LEU A 319 -17.67 18.88 4.92
CA LEU A 319 -17.44 19.70 3.73
C LEU A 319 -18.76 20.25 3.17
N SER A 320 -19.85 19.50 3.24
CA SER A 320 -21.18 19.96 2.81
C SER A 320 -21.76 21.08 3.69
N GLU A 321 -21.25 21.23 4.92
CA GLU A 321 -21.58 22.36 5.81
C GLU A 321 -20.83 23.65 5.45
N GLN A 322 -19.83 23.59 4.55
CA GLN A 322 -19.10 24.75 4.08
C GLN A 322 -19.82 25.40 2.89
N TYR A 323 -19.63 26.71 2.74
CA TYR A 323 -20.22 27.50 1.66
C TYR A 323 -19.13 28.02 0.74
N VAL A 324 -19.45 28.10 -0.53
CA VAL A 324 -18.65 28.74 -1.57
C VAL A 324 -19.56 29.61 -2.42
N ASP A 325 -19.01 30.67 -2.99
CA ASP A 325 -19.77 31.52 -3.89
C ASP A 325 -19.93 30.83 -5.25
N ASP A 326 -21.10 30.94 -5.84
CA ASP A 326 -21.34 30.52 -7.21
C ASP A 326 -20.81 31.57 -8.23
N GLU A 327 -21.05 31.36 -9.50
CA GLU A 327 -20.62 32.26 -10.59
C GLU A 327 -21.24 33.66 -10.51
N TYR A 328 -22.28 33.85 -9.71
CA TYR A 328 -22.95 35.13 -9.46
C TYR A 328 -22.54 35.74 -8.11
N GLY A 329 -21.63 35.13 -7.36
CA GLY A 329 -21.25 35.56 -6.00
C GLY A 329 -22.27 35.22 -4.93
N ILE A 330 -23.18 34.27 -5.18
CA ILE A 330 -24.19 33.84 -4.21
C ILE A 330 -23.66 32.63 -3.43
N PRO A 331 -23.62 32.71 -2.08
CA PRO A 331 -23.18 31.59 -1.26
C PRO A 331 -24.08 30.35 -1.44
N ARG A 332 -23.47 29.21 -1.74
CA ARG A 332 -24.12 27.90 -1.80
C ARG A 332 -23.34 26.86 -1.04
N PRO A 333 -24.00 25.83 -0.49
CA PRO A 333 -23.28 24.72 0.13
C PRO A 333 -22.43 23.96 -0.90
N ILE A 334 -21.30 23.42 -0.42
CA ILE A 334 -20.44 22.56 -1.24
C ILE A 334 -21.15 21.21 -1.48
N ARG A 335 -21.15 20.77 -2.72
CA ARG A 335 -21.75 19.50 -3.15
C ARG A 335 -20.66 18.44 -3.23
N VAL A 336 -20.70 17.50 -2.30
CA VAL A 336 -19.70 16.44 -2.17
C VAL A 336 -20.35 15.08 -2.12
N SER A 337 -19.68 14.07 -2.68
CA SER A 337 -20.14 12.68 -2.64
C SER A 337 -19.06 11.76 -2.09
N PRO A 338 -19.37 10.94 -1.09
CA PRO A 338 -18.48 9.88 -0.62
C PRO A 338 -18.52 8.68 -1.59
N ILE A 339 -17.37 8.10 -1.88
CA ILE A 339 -17.23 6.88 -2.70
C ILE A 339 -16.55 5.80 -1.88
N THR A 340 -17.27 4.69 -1.68
CA THR A 340 -16.81 3.53 -0.92
C THR A 340 -17.11 2.24 -1.67
N SER A 341 -16.59 1.12 -1.19
CA SER A 341 -16.83 -0.20 -1.79
C SER A 341 -18.29 -0.65 -1.74
N SER A 342 -19.11 -0.09 -0.83
CA SER A 342 -20.55 -0.44 -0.70
C SER A 342 -21.41 0.17 -1.81
N ILE A 343 -20.92 1.18 -2.53
CA ILE A 343 -21.67 1.83 -3.60
C ILE A 343 -21.64 0.93 -4.84
N SER A 344 -22.82 0.67 -5.43
CA SER A 344 -22.92 -0.13 -6.64
C SER A 344 -22.15 0.51 -7.80
N ALA A 345 -21.70 -0.31 -8.77
CA ALA A 345 -21.00 0.19 -9.95
C ALA A 345 -21.82 1.23 -10.73
N ALA A 346 -23.13 1.03 -10.85
CA ALA A 346 -24.03 1.98 -11.56
C ALA A 346 -24.13 3.32 -10.81
N ALA A 347 -24.31 3.31 -9.49
CA ALA A 347 -24.35 4.53 -8.69
C ALA A 347 -23.01 5.27 -8.73
N ARG A 348 -21.89 4.55 -8.71
CA ARG A 348 -20.55 5.13 -8.84
C ARG A 348 -20.35 5.83 -10.19
N GLN A 349 -20.78 5.20 -11.28
CA GLN A 349 -20.72 5.83 -12.62
C GLN A 349 -21.57 7.11 -12.70
N LYS A 350 -22.73 7.14 -12.01
CA LYS A 350 -23.56 8.34 -11.92
C LYS A 350 -22.81 9.46 -11.21
N ILE A 351 -22.20 9.18 -10.04
CA ILE A 351 -21.41 10.16 -9.28
C ILE A 351 -20.25 10.70 -10.13
N TYR A 352 -19.54 9.84 -10.87
CA TYR A 352 -18.48 10.29 -11.76
C TYR A 352 -19.00 11.22 -12.89
N ALA A 353 -20.13 10.88 -13.47
CA ALA A 353 -20.75 11.74 -14.49
C ALA A 353 -21.21 13.09 -13.93
N GLU A 354 -21.67 13.13 -12.69
CA GLU A 354 -22.05 14.35 -11.97
C GLU A 354 -20.83 15.23 -11.64
N LEU A 355 -19.69 14.63 -11.25
CA LEU A 355 -18.44 15.36 -11.09
C LEU A 355 -17.98 16.00 -12.41
N GLU A 356 -17.97 15.23 -13.50
CA GLU A 356 -17.58 15.73 -14.83
C GLU A 356 -18.49 16.87 -15.33
N LYS A 357 -19.77 16.84 -14.99
CA LYS A 357 -20.72 17.92 -15.29
C LYS A 357 -20.60 19.14 -14.38
N GLY A 358 -19.87 19.02 -13.25
CA GLY A 358 -19.75 20.08 -12.24
C GLY A 358 -20.99 20.22 -11.34
N THR A 359 -21.87 19.23 -11.30
CA THR A 359 -22.98 19.18 -10.34
C THR A 359 -22.52 18.68 -8.96
N ILE A 360 -21.32 18.08 -8.88
CA ILE A 360 -20.57 17.76 -7.64
C ILE A 360 -19.25 18.52 -7.69
N ASP A 361 -18.86 19.09 -6.57
CA ASP A 361 -17.67 19.93 -6.43
C ASP A 361 -16.45 19.13 -5.95
N ALA A 362 -16.67 18.05 -5.16
CA ALA A 362 -15.61 17.22 -4.61
C ALA A 362 -16.03 15.77 -4.41
N LEU A 363 -15.03 14.87 -4.31
CA LEU A 363 -15.22 13.48 -3.88
C LEU A 363 -14.39 13.17 -2.66
N THR A 364 -14.93 12.37 -1.74
CA THR A 364 -14.18 11.70 -0.68
C THR A 364 -14.19 10.20 -0.96
N TYR A 365 -13.06 9.47 -0.80
CA TYR A 365 -13.00 8.09 -1.22
C TYR A 365 -12.05 7.22 -0.38
N ILE A 366 -12.28 5.90 -0.39
CA ILE A 366 -11.37 4.87 0.10
C ILE A 366 -11.10 3.90 -1.04
N ASP A 367 -9.84 3.76 -1.45
CA ASP A 367 -9.27 2.75 -2.38
C ASP A 367 -10.01 2.54 -3.73
N VAL A 368 -11.24 3.01 -3.88
CA VAL A 368 -12.13 2.72 -5.02
C VAL A 368 -11.75 3.51 -6.29
N LEU A 369 -11.06 4.64 -6.14
CA LEU A 369 -10.58 5.44 -7.28
C LEU A 369 -9.19 4.99 -7.78
N THR A 370 -8.65 3.90 -7.23
CA THR A 370 -7.26 3.51 -7.48
C THR A 370 -7.01 2.89 -8.84
N GLU A 371 -8.01 2.26 -9.48
CA GLU A 371 -7.83 1.58 -10.76
C GLU A 371 -8.92 1.96 -11.78
N GLY A 372 -8.51 2.42 -12.96
CA GLY A 372 -9.39 2.66 -14.10
C GLY A 372 -10.26 3.93 -14.08
N TRP A 373 -10.30 4.69 -12.97
CA TRP A 373 -11.05 5.95 -12.96
C TRP A 373 -10.26 7.08 -13.65
N ASP A 374 -10.99 7.86 -14.45
CA ASP A 374 -10.45 8.95 -15.25
C ASP A 374 -11.35 10.17 -15.15
N SER A 375 -10.79 11.33 -14.84
CA SER A 375 -11.49 12.62 -14.77
C SER A 375 -10.73 13.70 -15.53
N GLN A 376 -11.47 14.43 -16.34
CA GLN A 376 -10.97 15.64 -17.00
C GLN A 376 -11.07 16.87 -16.08
N ARG A 377 -11.86 16.77 -15.02
CA ARG A 377 -12.16 17.89 -14.13
C ARG A 377 -11.37 17.86 -12.82
N ALA A 378 -11.22 16.68 -12.19
CA ALA A 378 -10.49 16.57 -10.93
C ALA A 378 -9.01 16.91 -11.12
N ASN A 379 -8.57 17.99 -10.53
CA ASN A 379 -7.19 18.49 -10.61
C ASN A 379 -6.48 18.61 -9.26
N VAL A 380 -7.15 18.31 -8.17
CA VAL A 380 -6.56 18.32 -6.82
C VAL A 380 -6.70 16.96 -6.16
N ILE A 381 -5.63 16.49 -5.52
CA ILE A 381 -5.70 15.40 -4.56
C ILE A 381 -5.28 15.88 -3.18
N ILE A 382 -6.09 15.58 -2.17
CA ILE A 382 -5.74 15.76 -0.77
C ILE A 382 -5.56 14.38 -0.14
N ASN A 383 -4.32 14.02 0.15
CA ASN A 383 -3.97 12.77 0.79
C ASN A 383 -4.17 12.88 2.31
N ALA A 384 -5.40 12.67 2.77
CA ALA A 384 -5.73 12.60 4.20
C ALA A 384 -5.43 11.21 4.81
N ARG A 385 -4.93 10.26 4.03
CA ARG A 385 -4.46 8.94 4.47
C ARG A 385 -2.96 8.81 4.30
N PRO A 386 -2.18 8.76 5.38
CA PRO A 386 -0.77 8.44 5.31
C PRO A 386 -0.54 7.07 4.64
N THR A 387 0.56 6.92 3.90
CA THR A 387 0.94 5.65 3.26
C THR A 387 2.44 5.50 3.22
N ARG A 388 2.92 4.27 3.29
CA ARG A 388 4.30 3.88 2.99
C ARG A 388 4.44 3.23 1.61
N SER A 389 3.32 2.97 0.95
CA SER A 389 3.32 2.37 -0.37
C SER A 389 3.55 3.43 -1.45
N LEU A 390 4.74 3.42 -2.05
CA LEU A 390 5.06 4.26 -3.22
C LEU A 390 4.10 3.97 -4.38
N VAL A 391 3.68 2.71 -4.54
CA VAL A 391 2.65 2.30 -5.51
C VAL A 391 1.34 3.04 -5.26
N SER A 392 0.82 2.97 -4.04
CA SER A 392 -0.43 3.65 -3.68
C SER A 392 -0.33 5.16 -3.84
N ALA A 393 0.77 5.77 -3.41
CA ALA A 393 1.00 7.21 -3.53
C ALA A 393 1.03 7.66 -5.01
N ARG A 394 1.79 6.98 -5.86
CA ARG A 394 1.86 7.25 -7.30
C ARG A 394 0.53 7.03 -8.01
N GLN A 395 -0.19 5.96 -7.68
CA GLN A 395 -1.51 5.69 -8.25
C GLN A 395 -2.54 6.76 -7.87
N ARG A 396 -2.56 7.21 -6.60
CA ARG A 396 -3.45 8.29 -6.15
C ARG A 396 -3.14 9.59 -6.88
N THR A 397 -1.89 10.03 -6.85
CA THR A 397 -1.44 11.26 -7.53
C THR A 397 -1.69 11.19 -9.03
N GLY A 398 -1.45 10.04 -9.65
CA GLY A 398 -1.68 9.82 -11.07
C GLY A 398 -3.12 10.08 -11.54
N ARG A 399 -4.12 10.07 -10.62
CA ARG A 399 -5.53 10.35 -10.96
C ARG A 399 -5.78 11.79 -11.36
N ILE A 400 -5.00 12.71 -10.84
CA ILE A 400 -5.13 14.14 -11.11
C ILE A 400 -4.16 14.65 -12.17
N LEU A 401 -3.22 13.82 -12.63
CA LEU A 401 -2.16 14.24 -13.56
C LEU A 401 -2.56 14.22 -15.03
N ARG A 402 -3.75 13.76 -15.38
CA ARG A 402 -4.19 13.84 -16.78
C ARG A 402 -4.37 15.29 -17.21
N ASN A 403 -3.96 15.58 -18.43
CA ASN A 403 -4.13 16.91 -19.02
C ASN A 403 -5.58 17.36 -18.95
N LYS A 404 -5.80 18.56 -18.45
CA LYS A 404 -7.12 19.18 -18.37
C LYS A 404 -7.40 19.95 -19.63
N ALA A 405 -8.65 19.97 -20.05
CA ALA A 405 -9.06 20.68 -21.27
C ALA A 405 -8.75 22.18 -21.22
N ASP A 406 -8.72 22.77 -20.02
CA ASP A 406 -8.40 24.18 -19.79
C ASP A 406 -6.93 24.44 -19.46
N GLY A 407 -6.08 23.40 -19.41
CA GLY A 407 -4.65 23.49 -19.14
C GLY A 407 -4.27 23.81 -17.68
N ARG A 408 -5.22 23.68 -16.73
CA ARG A 408 -4.91 23.92 -15.31
C ARG A 408 -3.95 22.88 -14.75
N PRO A 409 -3.02 23.28 -13.85
CA PRO A 409 -2.11 22.35 -13.23
C PRO A 409 -2.82 21.44 -12.20
N ALA A 410 -2.19 20.33 -11.90
CA ALA A 410 -2.59 19.46 -10.80
C ALA A 410 -2.00 19.96 -9.47
N LEU A 411 -2.76 19.86 -8.36
CA LEU A 411 -2.30 20.13 -7.00
C LEU A 411 -2.29 18.84 -6.21
N ALA A 412 -1.10 18.42 -5.76
CA ALA A 412 -0.93 17.21 -4.95
C ALA A 412 -0.60 17.60 -3.51
N ILE A 413 -1.56 17.45 -2.60
CA ILE A 413 -1.47 17.91 -1.22
C ILE A 413 -1.37 16.71 -0.29
N ASP A 414 -0.27 16.59 0.45
CA ASP A 414 -0.10 15.62 1.51
C ASP A 414 -0.31 16.27 2.87
N ILE A 415 -1.16 15.65 3.69
CA ILE A 415 -1.26 15.98 5.10
C ILE A 415 -0.17 15.20 5.83
N VAL A 416 0.80 15.92 6.38
CA VAL A 416 1.98 15.34 7.03
C VAL A 416 1.74 15.29 8.54
N ASP A 417 1.52 14.10 9.05
CA ASP A 417 1.37 13.87 10.48
C ASP A 417 2.75 13.80 11.17
N VAL A 418 2.83 14.25 12.41
CA VAL A 418 4.02 14.07 13.25
C VAL A 418 4.11 12.60 13.63
N ILE A 419 5.13 11.92 13.15
CA ILE A 419 5.33 10.46 13.35
C ILE A 419 6.38 10.24 14.44
N ALA A 420 6.13 9.28 15.32
CA ALA A 420 7.07 8.91 16.38
C ALA A 420 8.40 8.42 15.78
N PRO A 421 9.55 8.67 16.42
CA PRO A 421 10.87 8.34 15.89
C PRO A 421 11.05 6.86 15.51
N ASN A 422 10.33 5.96 16.18
CA ASN A 422 10.39 4.50 15.93
C ASN A 422 9.40 4.03 14.86
N THR A 423 8.57 4.92 14.35
CA THR A 423 7.64 4.59 13.28
C THR A 423 8.26 4.97 11.93
N PRO A 424 8.35 4.03 10.98
CA PRO A 424 8.87 4.35 9.66
C PRO A 424 8.10 5.46 8.97
N PRO A 425 8.77 6.38 8.26
CA PRO A 425 8.13 7.55 7.67
C PRO A 425 7.15 7.19 6.55
N GLN A 426 6.18 8.07 6.31
CA GLN A 426 5.31 8.02 5.15
C GLN A 426 6.09 8.36 3.87
N VAL A 427 5.54 7.95 2.71
CA VAL A 427 6.03 8.39 1.39
C VAL A 427 5.88 9.89 1.26
N SER A 428 6.96 10.55 0.83
CA SER A 428 7.00 11.99 0.57
C SER A 428 6.73 12.32 -0.91
N MET A 429 6.48 13.58 -1.21
CA MET A 429 6.44 14.06 -2.59
C MET A 429 7.77 13.88 -3.32
N ALA A 430 8.89 13.95 -2.59
CA ALA A 430 10.22 13.69 -3.15
C ALA A 430 10.33 12.23 -3.64
N ASP A 431 9.75 11.27 -2.91
CA ASP A 431 9.73 9.87 -3.31
C ASP A 431 8.85 9.64 -4.55
N ILE A 432 7.67 10.28 -4.58
CA ILE A 432 6.74 10.15 -5.72
C ILE A 432 7.39 10.64 -7.02
N PHE A 433 8.08 11.79 -6.97
CA PHE A 433 8.70 12.42 -8.14
C PHE A 433 10.17 12.04 -8.34
N THR A 434 10.68 11.10 -7.55
CA THR A 434 12.06 10.58 -7.67
C THR A 434 13.10 11.70 -7.62
N VAL A 435 13.02 12.55 -6.60
CA VAL A 435 13.98 13.62 -6.33
C VAL A 435 14.41 13.57 -4.86
N PRO A 436 15.67 13.93 -4.53
CA PRO A 436 16.15 13.91 -3.13
C PRO A 436 15.38 14.88 -2.22
N SER A 437 14.94 16.01 -2.77
CA SER A 437 14.08 16.98 -2.10
C SER A 437 13.29 17.77 -3.12
N ILE A 438 12.15 18.32 -2.70
CA ILE A 438 11.31 19.18 -3.52
C ILE A 438 10.85 20.37 -2.69
N ALA A 439 10.94 21.57 -3.25
CA ALA A 439 10.43 22.78 -2.61
C ALA A 439 8.90 22.83 -2.74
N ASN A 440 8.21 23.00 -1.64
CA ASN A 440 6.76 23.14 -1.60
C ASN A 440 6.26 24.32 -2.46
N GLY A 441 5.18 24.07 -3.18
CA GLY A 441 4.55 25.07 -4.04
C GLY A 441 5.29 25.33 -5.36
N SER A 442 6.43 24.67 -5.60
CA SER A 442 7.13 24.75 -6.89
C SER A 442 6.52 23.78 -7.89
N ALA A 443 6.27 24.24 -9.11
CA ALA A 443 5.71 23.40 -10.15
C ALA A 443 6.74 22.43 -10.72
N ILE A 444 6.31 21.20 -11.01
CA ILE A 444 6.97 20.27 -11.90
C ILE A 444 6.25 20.34 -13.24
N GLY A 445 6.95 20.81 -14.27
CA GLY A 445 6.36 21.17 -15.55
C GLY A 445 5.98 22.65 -15.65
N ALA A 446 5.61 23.10 -16.84
CA ALA A 446 5.21 24.46 -17.10
C ALA A 446 3.74 24.71 -16.68
N ILE A 447 3.49 25.88 -16.12
CA ILE A 447 2.12 26.34 -15.83
C ILE A 447 1.74 27.38 -16.88
N GLU A 448 0.56 27.24 -17.48
CA GLU A 448 0.04 28.24 -18.40
C GLU A 448 -0.15 29.60 -17.70
N PRO A 449 0.28 30.73 -18.29
CA PRO A 449 0.25 32.04 -17.64
C PRO A 449 -1.12 32.45 -17.06
N LYS A 450 -2.21 32.06 -17.72
CA LYS A 450 -3.58 32.34 -17.29
C LYS A 450 -3.97 31.72 -15.93
N HIS A 451 -3.24 30.67 -15.50
CA HIS A 451 -3.48 29.99 -14.24
C HIS A 451 -2.48 30.36 -13.14
N ALA A 452 -1.34 30.97 -13.51
CA ALA A 452 -0.23 31.17 -12.59
C ALA A 452 -0.58 32.03 -11.37
N GLU A 453 -1.34 33.12 -11.56
CA GLU A 453 -1.74 34.03 -10.50
C GLU A 453 -2.71 33.36 -9.50
N SER A 454 -3.82 32.83 -9.98
CA SER A 454 -4.85 32.18 -9.13
C SER A 454 -4.30 30.95 -8.37
N VAL A 455 -3.44 30.18 -9.03
CA VAL A 455 -2.77 29.04 -8.38
C VAL A 455 -1.84 29.51 -7.29
N ASN A 456 -1.02 30.54 -7.55
CA ASN A 456 -0.10 31.10 -6.57
C ASN A 456 -0.85 31.69 -5.36
N GLU A 457 -1.92 32.43 -5.58
CA GLU A 457 -2.77 32.96 -4.52
C GLU A 457 -3.36 31.85 -3.63
N SER A 458 -3.87 30.78 -4.24
CA SER A 458 -4.40 29.61 -3.53
C SER A 458 -3.34 28.96 -2.65
N ILE A 459 -2.13 28.74 -3.18
CA ILE A 459 -1.00 28.15 -2.46
C ILE A 459 -0.58 29.04 -1.29
N GLN A 460 -0.40 30.34 -1.52
CA GLN A 460 0.01 31.30 -0.49
C GLN A 460 -1.04 31.41 0.63
N THR A 461 -2.31 31.38 0.28
CA THR A 461 -3.40 31.40 1.26
C THR A 461 -3.37 30.19 2.18
N ILE A 462 -3.20 28.98 1.62
CA ILE A 462 -3.10 27.74 2.37
C ILE A 462 -1.85 27.76 3.26
N PHE A 463 -0.68 28.13 2.74
CA PHE A 463 0.56 28.17 3.50
C PHE A 463 0.55 29.22 4.61
N LYS A 464 -0.07 30.38 4.38
CA LYS A 464 -0.26 31.42 5.42
C LYS A 464 -1.12 30.91 6.58
N GLN A 465 -2.10 30.09 6.30
CA GLN A 465 -3.05 29.60 7.31
C GLN A 465 -2.50 28.38 8.08
N TYR A 466 -1.85 27.45 7.40
CA TYR A 466 -1.48 26.14 7.97
C TYR A 466 0.04 25.93 8.07
N GLY A 467 0.81 26.81 7.49
CA GLY A 467 2.25 26.58 7.33
C GLY A 467 2.57 25.65 6.18
N ALA A 468 3.85 25.48 5.91
CA ALA A 468 4.38 24.56 4.93
C ALA A 468 5.58 23.83 5.52
N VAL A 469 5.80 22.60 5.10
CA VAL A 469 7.12 21.97 5.25
C VAL A 469 8.02 22.62 4.18
N GLU A 470 8.96 23.47 4.57
CA GLU A 470 9.77 24.29 3.64
C GLU A 470 10.47 23.45 2.58
N THR A 471 10.96 22.28 2.97
CA THR A 471 11.57 21.32 2.06
C THR A 471 11.07 19.91 2.38
N ILE A 472 10.58 19.21 1.39
CA ILE A 472 10.22 17.80 1.50
C ILE A 472 11.48 16.99 1.25
N ILE A 473 11.97 16.34 2.30
CA ILE A 473 13.14 15.46 2.23
C ILE A 473 12.65 14.03 1.92
N ASN A 474 13.39 13.32 1.11
CA ASN A 474 13.13 11.92 0.79
C ASN A 474 13.40 10.99 2.01
N ASN A 475 12.60 11.18 3.07
CA ASN A 475 12.76 10.43 4.31
C ASN A 475 12.45 8.94 4.13
N TYR A 476 11.51 8.60 3.25
CA TYR A 476 11.15 7.22 2.96
C TYR A 476 12.29 6.47 2.27
N THR A 477 12.90 7.06 1.25
CA THR A 477 14.05 6.46 0.55
C THR A 477 15.25 6.33 1.46
N LEU A 478 15.60 7.40 2.21
CA LEU A 478 16.68 7.36 3.19
C LEU A 478 16.47 6.31 4.28
N TYR A 479 15.23 6.15 4.74
CA TYR A 479 14.89 5.11 5.71
C TYR A 479 15.07 3.70 5.12
N ASN A 480 14.64 3.47 3.88
CA ASN A 480 14.82 2.18 3.23
C ASN A 480 16.30 1.86 2.96
N GLU A 481 17.10 2.85 2.55
CA GLU A 481 18.55 2.70 2.44
C GLU A 481 19.18 2.31 3.78
N LEU A 482 18.76 2.95 4.87
CA LEU A 482 19.19 2.57 6.21
C LEU A 482 18.80 1.12 6.54
N LEU A 483 17.56 0.72 6.23
CA LEU A 483 17.09 -0.66 6.46
C LEU A 483 17.96 -1.70 5.75
N GLU A 484 18.47 -1.40 4.54
CA GLU A 484 19.34 -2.32 3.80
C GLU A 484 20.69 -2.54 4.50
N THR A 485 21.13 -1.60 5.32
CA THR A 485 22.39 -1.73 6.10
C THR A 485 22.23 -2.54 7.38
N LEU A 486 20.99 -2.75 7.83
CA LEU A 486 20.74 -3.42 9.11
C LEU A 486 20.78 -4.96 8.96
N PRO A 487 21.30 -5.67 9.98
CA PRO A 487 21.27 -7.13 10.00
C PRO A 487 19.84 -7.67 9.94
N ASN A 488 19.62 -8.69 9.11
CA ASN A 488 18.31 -9.32 8.97
C ASN A 488 17.93 -10.18 10.17
N LEU A 489 16.70 -10.00 10.64
CA LEU A 489 16.10 -10.86 11.65
C LEU A 489 15.50 -12.11 10.99
N THR A 490 16.09 -13.27 11.26
CA THR A 490 15.62 -14.57 10.77
C THR A 490 15.10 -15.42 11.93
N ARG A 491 13.86 -15.86 11.87
CA ARG A 491 13.20 -16.63 12.95
C ARG A 491 13.30 -15.96 14.33
N GLY A 492 13.25 -14.63 14.36
CA GLY A 492 13.33 -13.82 15.59
C GLY A 492 14.73 -13.61 16.15
N GLN A 493 15.79 -13.98 15.41
CA GLN A 493 17.19 -13.77 15.76
C GLN A 493 17.97 -13.09 14.64
N ALA A 494 18.97 -12.29 15.02
CA ALA A 494 20.00 -11.77 14.13
C ALA A 494 21.38 -12.13 14.72
N SER A 495 22.30 -12.60 13.88
CA SER A 495 23.68 -12.87 14.25
C SER A 495 24.56 -11.71 13.79
N ILE A 496 25.24 -11.05 14.70
CA ILE A 496 26.08 -9.88 14.45
C ILE A 496 27.51 -10.20 14.84
N LYS A 497 28.45 -9.98 13.92
CA LYS A 497 29.88 -10.14 14.20
C LYS A 497 30.41 -8.88 14.86
N GLN A 498 30.91 -8.99 16.08
CA GLN A 498 31.47 -7.90 16.86
C GLN A 498 32.75 -8.39 17.55
N ASP A 499 33.84 -7.61 17.46
CA ASP A 499 35.14 -7.94 18.06
C ASP A 499 35.62 -9.37 17.79
N GLY A 500 35.39 -9.86 16.56
CA GLY A 500 35.77 -11.20 16.14
C GLY A 500 34.85 -12.33 16.65
N LYS A 501 33.86 -12.03 17.49
CA LYS A 501 32.87 -12.99 18.00
C LYS A 501 31.51 -12.79 17.30
N ILE A 502 30.76 -13.88 17.13
CA ILE A 502 29.37 -13.82 16.66
C ILE A 502 28.47 -13.76 17.90
N ARG A 503 27.71 -12.69 18.04
CA ARG A 503 26.70 -12.50 19.08
C ARG A 503 25.30 -12.66 18.49
N THR A 504 24.38 -13.17 19.29
CA THR A 504 23.01 -13.41 18.90
C THR A 504 22.08 -12.43 19.59
N PHE A 505 21.40 -11.64 18.78
CA PHE A 505 20.37 -10.69 19.21
C PHE A 505 18.98 -11.23 18.91
N ALA A 506 18.10 -11.21 19.90
CA ALA A 506 16.74 -11.76 19.80
C ALA A 506 15.68 -10.66 19.88
N SER A 507 14.63 -10.78 19.08
CA SER A 507 13.45 -9.92 19.18
C SER A 507 12.67 -10.16 20.47
N ALA A 508 11.91 -9.17 20.93
CA ALA A 508 11.05 -9.28 22.12
C ALA A 508 10.13 -10.51 22.07
N GLY A 509 9.48 -10.78 20.91
CA GLY A 509 8.61 -11.94 20.73
C GLY A 509 9.34 -13.28 20.90
N ARG A 510 10.60 -13.37 20.45
CA ARG A 510 11.41 -14.57 20.68
C ARG A 510 11.82 -14.72 22.15
N LEU A 511 12.20 -13.62 22.80
CA LEU A 511 12.54 -13.64 24.23
C LEU A 511 11.33 -14.07 25.07
N PHE A 512 10.15 -13.57 24.74
CA PHE A 512 8.92 -14.03 25.37
C PHE A 512 8.70 -15.55 25.18
N THR A 513 8.78 -16.03 23.94
CA THR A 513 8.51 -17.44 23.63
C THR A 513 9.54 -18.39 24.23
N ARG A 514 10.82 -17.99 24.25
CA ARG A 514 11.92 -18.88 24.64
C ARG A 514 12.35 -18.75 26.09
N LEU A 515 12.34 -17.52 26.61
CA LEU A 515 12.83 -17.20 27.96
C LEU A 515 11.71 -16.73 28.90
N ASN A 516 10.48 -16.61 28.41
CA ASN A 516 9.32 -16.05 29.12
C ASN A 516 9.56 -14.64 29.66
N VAL A 517 10.29 -13.80 28.91
CA VAL A 517 10.53 -12.39 29.23
C VAL A 517 9.47 -11.56 28.55
N ASP A 518 8.56 -10.97 29.29
CA ASP A 518 7.49 -10.12 28.75
C ASP A 518 8.00 -8.70 28.39
N SER A 519 7.15 -7.93 27.72
CA SER A 519 7.49 -6.58 27.30
C SER A 519 7.77 -5.65 28.48
N PHE A 520 7.06 -5.83 29.59
CA PHE A 520 7.25 -5.03 30.80
C PHE A 520 8.62 -5.30 31.46
N ALA A 521 9.02 -6.56 31.48
CA ALA A 521 10.36 -6.95 31.94
C ALA A 521 11.45 -6.40 31.01
N LEU A 522 11.24 -6.40 29.69
CA LEU A 522 12.18 -5.82 28.74
C LEU A 522 12.33 -4.31 28.90
N ASP A 523 11.24 -3.57 29.09
CA ASP A 523 11.30 -2.12 29.33
C ASP A 523 12.07 -1.79 30.62
N HIS A 524 11.89 -2.60 31.67
CA HIS A 524 12.64 -2.46 32.89
C HIS A 524 14.14 -2.78 32.71
N LEU A 525 14.47 -3.81 31.94
CA LEU A 525 15.84 -4.15 31.56
C LEU A 525 16.53 -3.05 30.78
N LYS A 526 15.81 -2.40 29.84
CA LYS A 526 16.29 -1.24 29.09
C LYS A 526 16.68 -0.08 30.01
N GLN A 527 15.89 0.18 31.04
CA GLN A 527 16.06 1.34 31.91
C GLN A 527 17.13 1.15 32.97
N ASN A 528 17.33 -0.06 33.45
CA ASN A 528 18.10 -0.32 34.67
C ASN A 528 19.29 -1.28 34.50
N GLU A 529 19.45 -1.89 33.34
CA GLU A 529 20.46 -2.92 33.11
C GLU A 529 21.32 -2.60 31.88
N ALA A 530 22.61 -2.95 31.96
CA ALA A 530 23.56 -2.80 30.85
C ALA A 530 23.39 -3.96 29.84
N ILE A 531 22.22 -4.01 29.17
CA ILE A 531 21.94 -4.99 28.12
C ILE A 531 22.15 -4.32 26.77
N GLU A 532 22.93 -4.96 25.93
CA GLU A 532 23.19 -4.45 24.61
C GLU A 532 21.95 -4.62 23.71
N ILE A 533 21.54 -3.51 23.08
CA ILE A 533 20.41 -3.43 22.16
C ILE A 533 20.94 -3.05 20.80
N ARG A 534 20.50 -3.72 19.76
CA ARG A 534 20.84 -3.44 18.37
C ARG A 534 19.59 -3.27 17.54
N MET A 535 19.65 -2.32 16.61
CA MET A 535 18.64 -2.23 15.56
C MET A 535 18.87 -3.32 14.53
N VAL A 536 17.81 -4.04 14.19
CA VAL A 536 17.82 -5.11 13.18
C VAL A 536 16.63 -4.94 12.24
N ARG A 537 16.76 -5.43 11.02
CA ARG A 537 15.68 -5.38 10.03
C ARG A 537 14.74 -6.57 10.18
N ARG A 538 13.46 -6.28 10.36
CA ARG A 538 12.36 -7.24 10.29
C ARG A 538 11.43 -6.84 9.15
N HIS A 539 11.51 -7.52 8.01
CA HIS A 539 10.79 -7.14 6.79
C HIS A 539 11.11 -5.69 6.35
N HIS A 540 10.20 -4.76 6.58
CA HIS A 540 10.26 -3.36 6.15
C HIS A 540 10.37 -2.37 7.30
N GLU A 541 10.78 -2.84 8.46
CA GLU A 541 10.93 -2.03 9.66
C GLU A 541 12.25 -2.32 10.39
N ALA A 542 12.79 -1.30 11.03
CA ALA A 542 13.87 -1.45 11.99
C ALA A 542 13.25 -1.70 13.37
N ILE A 543 13.64 -2.78 14.02
CA ILE A 543 13.20 -3.10 15.37
C ILE A 543 14.40 -3.29 16.30
N GLU A 544 14.17 -3.11 17.59
CA GLU A 544 15.16 -3.46 18.60
C GLU A 544 15.28 -4.97 18.75
N ALA A 545 16.49 -5.44 18.84
CA ALA A 545 16.85 -6.79 19.25
C ALA A 545 17.87 -6.72 20.39
N TYR A 546 17.77 -7.67 21.29
CA TYR A 546 18.45 -7.68 22.57
C TYR A 546 19.47 -8.81 22.61
N ASP A 547 20.65 -8.59 23.20
CA ASP A 547 21.66 -9.63 23.38
C ASP A 547 21.09 -10.78 24.23
N GLU A 548 20.83 -11.92 23.57
CA GLU A 548 20.15 -13.07 24.19
C GLU A 548 21.02 -13.69 25.29
N GLU A 549 22.35 -13.69 25.15
CA GLU A 549 23.28 -14.27 26.12
C GLU A 549 23.36 -13.41 27.40
N GLN A 550 23.41 -12.08 27.22
CA GLN A 550 23.39 -11.16 28.38
C GLN A 550 22.07 -11.30 29.15
N ILE A 551 20.92 -11.39 28.47
CA ILE A 551 19.65 -11.62 29.16
C ILE A 551 19.63 -12.96 29.87
N GLN A 552 20.10 -14.04 29.26
CA GLN A 552 20.17 -15.35 29.92
C GLN A 552 21.06 -15.33 31.16
N SER A 553 22.22 -14.70 31.04
CA SER A 553 23.16 -14.54 32.16
C SER A 553 22.55 -13.76 33.32
N TYR A 554 21.87 -12.65 32.99
CA TYR A 554 21.16 -11.86 34.00
C TYR A 554 20.05 -12.66 34.68
N LEU A 555 19.19 -13.37 33.90
CA LEU A 555 18.15 -14.22 34.47
C LEU A 555 18.68 -15.29 35.40
N ALA A 556 19.88 -15.79 35.14
CA ALA A 556 20.53 -16.78 36.03
C ALA A 556 20.90 -16.23 37.41
N THR A 557 21.10 -14.92 37.51
CA THR A 557 21.43 -14.26 38.82
C THR A 557 20.19 -14.00 39.68
N LEU A 558 18.97 -14.09 39.11
CA LEU A 558 17.77 -13.77 39.86
C LEU A 558 17.35 -14.88 40.85
N PRO A 559 16.78 -14.50 41.99
CA PRO A 559 16.30 -15.48 42.96
C PRO A 559 15.13 -16.29 42.40
N ASN A 560 15.08 -17.57 42.73
CA ASN A 560 13.94 -18.41 42.42
C ASN A 560 12.72 -18.01 43.26
N ALA A 561 11.59 -17.86 42.65
CA ALA A 561 10.33 -17.62 43.31
C ALA A 561 9.32 -18.73 42.95
N VAL A 562 8.38 -19.00 43.84
CA VAL A 562 7.36 -20.02 43.66
C VAL A 562 5.99 -19.35 43.61
N HIS A 563 5.27 -19.58 42.53
CA HIS A 563 3.87 -19.12 42.41
C HIS A 563 2.99 -19.99 43.32
N THR A 564 2.33 -19.33 44.27
CA THR A 564 1.36 -19.98 45.19
C THR A 564 -0.08 -19.58 44.76
N GLY A 565 -1.07 -20.28 45.24
CA GLY A 565 -2.49 -19.93 44.94
C GLY A 565 -2.94 -18.55 45.48
N GLN A 566 -2.06 -17.87 46.24
CA GLN A 566 -2.31 -16.55 46.84
C GLN A 566 -1.24 -15.50 46.43
N GLY A 567 -0.48 -15.75 45.38
CA GLY A 567 0.56 -14.85 44.90
C GLY A 567 1.92 -15.51 44.71
N LEU A 568 3.00 -14.74 44.85
CA LEU A 568 4.38 -15.16 44.61
C LEU A 568 5.17 -15.22 45.93
N ARG A 569 5.78 -16.36 46.27
CA ARG A 569 6.65 -16.52 47.44
C ARG A 569 8.13 -16.44 47.04
N VAL A 570 8.86 -15.53 47.67
CA VAL A 570 10.30 -15.36 47.53
C VAL A 570 10.96 -15.46 48.93
N GLY A 571 11.64 -16.56 49.18
CA GLY A 571 12.12 -16.88 50.53
C GLY A 571 10.95 -17.05 51.50
N GLU A 572 10.97 -16.33 52.61
CA GLU A 572 9.92 -16.36 53.64
C GLU A 572 8.76 -15.37 53.37
N LYS A 573 8.93 -14.42 52.47
CA LYS A 573 7.91 -13.40 52.17
C LYS A 573 7.01 -13.82 51.00
N SER A 574 5.71 -13.53 51.12
CA SER A 574 4.72 -13.74 50.07
C SER A 574 4.23 -12.40 49.55
N TYR A 575 4.10 -12.28 48.24
CA TYR A 575 3.73 -11.06 47.49
C TYR A 575 2.54 -11.31 46.62
N ILE A 576 1.73 -10.27 46.40
CA ILE A 576 0.59 -10.27 45.51
C ILE A 576 0.72 -9.10 44.52
N SER A 577 0.38 -9.29 43.25
CA SER A 577 0.42 -8.21 42.26
C SER A 577 -0.77 -7.28 42.41
N LEU A 578 -0.59 -5.99 42.03
CA LEU A 578 -1.71 -5.04 42.01
C LEU A 578 -2.83 -5.47 41.07
N ASN A 579 -2.51 -6.11 39.95
CA ASN A 579 -3.53 -6.68 39.04
C ASN A 579 -4.37 -7.78 39.70
N GLU A 580 -3.76 -8.60 40.52
CA GLU A 580 -4.46 -9.66 41.25
C GLU A 580 -5.35 -9.06 42.36
N LEU A 581 -4.88 -8.01 43.03
CA LEU A 581 -5.68 -7.22 43.98
C LEU A 581 -6.90 -6.57 43.31
N VAL A 582 -6.72 -5.98 42.16
CA VAL A 582 -7.85 -5.43 41.35
C VAL A 582 -8.93 -6.50 41.11
N ASN A 583 -8.52 -7.71 40.75
CA ASN A 583 -9.47 -8.80 40.53
C ASN A 583 -10.17 -9.24 41.82
N ILE A 584 -9.45 -9.31 42.95
CA ILE A 584 -10.00 -9.65 44.26
C ILE A 584 -11.01 -8.60 44.72
N ILE A 585 -10.67 -7.30 44.54
CA ILE A 585 -11.54 -6.20 44.96
C ILE A 585 -12.82 -6.21 44.10
N ARG A 586 -12.71 -6.33 42.80
CA ARG A 586 -13.87 -6.42 41.90
C ARG A 586 -14.80 -7.59 42.21
N GLN A 587 -14.25 -8.70 42.65
CA GLN A 587 -15.07 -9.85 43.05
C GLN A 587 -15.77 -9.67 44.40
N LYS A 588 -15.09 -9.02 45.35
CA LYS A 588 -15.62 -8.81 46.72
C LYS A 588 -16.54 -7.60 46.82
N TYR A 589 -16.22 -6.54 46.10
CA TYR A 589 -16.88 -5.23 46.16
C TYR A 589 -17.23 -4.72 44.77
N PRO A 590 -18.32 -5.23 44.17
CA PRO A 590 -18.68 -4.94 42.76
C PRO A 590 -18.97 -3.47 42.45
N TYR A 591 -19.23 -2.65 43.44
CA TYR A 591 -19.57 -1.23 43.30
C TYR A 591 -18.38 -0.28 43.51
N VAL A 592 -17.23 -0.79 43.91
CA VAL A 592 -16.01 -0.01 44.10
C VAL A 592 -15.28 0.14 42.76
N ASP A 593 -14.82 1.36 42.44
CA ASP A 593 -13.96 1.59 41.29
C ASP A 593 -12.58 0.98 41.48
N ALA A 594 -12.49 -0.32 41.24
CA ALA A 594 -11.24 -1.07 41.31
C ALA A 594 -10.48 -0.98 39.98
N SER A 595 -10.04 0.20 39.58
CA SER A 595 -9.04 0.35 38.51
C SER A 595 -7.62 0.08 39.05
N TYR A 596 -6.70 -0.32 38.17
CA TYR A 596 -5.28 -0.49 38.53
C TYR A 596 -4.73 0.76 39.20
N ARG A 597 -5.07 1.94 38.67
CA ARG A 597 -4.62 3.24 39.17
C ARG A 597 -5.17 3.56 40.55
N THR A 598 -6.41 3.22 40.85
CA THR A 598 -7.01 3.38 42.16
C THR A 598 -6.31 2.50 43.21
N VAL A 599 -6.10 1.21 42.88
CA VAL A 599 -5.40 0.27 43.77
C VAL A 599 -3.95 0.68 43.96
N GLU A 600 -3.30 1.22 42.95
CA GLU A 600 -1.93 1.75 43.02
C GLU A 600 -1.85 2.98 43.95
N MET A 601 -2.80 3.91 43.87
CA MET A 601 -2.88 5.08 44.74
C MET A 601 -3.06 4.66 46.22
N ILE A 602 -3.99 3.75 46.49
CA ILE A 602 -4.21 3.22 47.85
C ILE A 602 -2.96 2.51 48.35
N ALA A 603 -2.28 1.75 47.51
CA ALA A 603 -1.03 1.10 47.86
C ALA A 603 0.04 2.14 48.28
N HIS A 604 0.18 3.23 47.56
CA HIS A 604 1.12 4.33 47.89
C HIS A 604 0.79 5.02 49.19
N GLU A 605 -0.48 5.16 49.55
CA GLU A 605 -0.90 5.76 50.82
C GLU A 605 -0.61 4.85 52.04
N ILE A 606 -0.78 3.54 51.85
CA ILE A 606 -0.62 2.56 52.95
C ILE A 606 0.85 2.24 53.22
N VAL A 607 1.71 2.29 52.21
CA VAL A 607 3.12 1.97 52.29
C VAL A 607 3.91 3.12 52.93
N LYS A 608 4.40 2.92 54.14
CA LYS A 608 5.11 3.95 54.93
C LYS A 608 6.64 3.79 55.01
N SER A 609 7.21 2.71 54.49
CA SER A 609 8.65 2.48 54.50
C SER A 609 9.14 1.72 53.27
N ASP A 610 10.32 2.11 52.76
CA ASP A 610 10.94 1.53 51.55
C ASP A 610 11.29 0.04 51.65
N GLU A 611 11.37 -0.52 52.83
CA GLU A 611 11.76 -1.92 52.98
C GLU A 611 10.63 -2.92 52.88
N ASP A 612 9.40 -2.44 53.00
CA ASP A 612 8.39 -3.43 53.29
C ASP A 612 7.45 -3.77 52.19
N LEU A 613 7.23 -2.95 51.05
CA LEU A 613 5.93 -3.33 50.67
C LEU A 613 5.45 -2.98 49.29
N TYR A 614 5.92 -1.95 48.66
CA TYR A 614 5.54 -1.54 47.33
C TYR A 614 6.79 -1.44 46.45
N PHE A 615 6.97 -2.39 45.56
CA PHE A 615 8.12 -2.37 44.68
C PHE A 615 7.86 -3.13 43.37
N THR A 616 8.53 -2.70 42.31
CA THR A 616 8.69 -3.49 41.13
C THR A 616 9.86 -4.42 41.32
N LYS A 617 9.61 -5.71 41.55
CA LYS A 617 10.65 -6.72 41.64
C LYS A 617 10.68 -7.66 40.47
N ARG A 618 11.89 -8.11 40.15
CA ARG A 618 12.16 -9.07 39.09
C ARG A 618 12.33 -10.43 39.71
N PHE A 619 11.54 -11.38 39.23
CA PHE A 619 11.59 -12.74 39.71
C PHE A 619 11.66 -13.72 38.58
N ARG A 620 12.40 -14.76 38.77
CA ARG A 620 12.29 -15.98 38.01
C ARG A 620 11.34 -16.91 38.76
N ALA A 621 10.08 -16.93 38.33
CA ALA A 621 9.02 -17.68 38.99
C ALA A 621 8.67 -18.96 38.25
N ARG A 622 8.46 -20.05 38.97
CA ARG A 622 7.94 -21.29 38.45
C ARG A 622 6.42 -21.27 38.61
N THR A 623 5.68 -21.26 37.46
CA THR A 623 4.21 -21.36 37.48
C THR A 623 3.77 -22.73 37.96
N HIS A 624 2.47 -22.88 38.28
CA HIS A 624 1.86 -24.17 38.62
C HIS A 624 1.96 -25.21 37.47
N ARG A 625 2.22 -24.78 36.20
CA ARG A 625 2.49 -25.64 35.04
C ARG A 625 3.98 -25.97 34.87
N GLY A 626 4.81 -25.59 35.82
CA GLY A 626 6.26 -25.84 35.75
C GLY A 626 7.05 -24.91 34.84
N ILE A 627 6.43 -23.90 34.24
CA ILE A 627 7.08 -22.96 33.34
C ILE A 627 7.77 -21.87 34.15
N MET A 628 9.04 -21.59 33.87
CA MET A 628 9.77 -20.46 34.46
C MET A 628 9.35 -19.18 33.75
N LEU A 629 8.90 -18.20 34.52
CA LEU A 629 8.51 -16.88 34.02
C LEU A 629 9.40 -15.82 34.65
N TYR A 630 9.97 -14.95 33.82
CA TYR A 630 10.59 -13.72 34.28
C TYR A 630 9.60 -12.58 34.11
N THR A 631 9.29 -11.91 35.22
CA THR A 631 8.32 -10.80 35.22
C THR A 631 8.86 -9.66 36.12
N ALA A 632 8.57 -8.43 35.72
CA ALA A 632 8.76 -7.22 36.50
C ALA A 632 7.39 -6.60 36.74
N GLN A 633 6.76 -6.94 37.84
CA GLN A 633 5.43 -6.44 38.21
C GLN A 633 5.51 -5.61 39.48
N THR A 634 4.64 -4.63 39.62
CA THR A 634 4.41 -3.97 40.90
C THR A 634 3.67 -4.92 41.82
N MET A 635 4.27 -5.22 42.95
CA MET A 635 3.78 -6.19 43.93
C MET A 635 3.87 -5.61 45.33
N VAL A 636 2.96 -5.99 46.16
CA VAL A 636 2.94 -5.67 47.58
C VAL A 636 2.99 -6.97 48.41
N THR A 637 3.42 -6.92 49.67
CA THR A 637 3.26 -8.12 50.49
C THR A 637 1.78 -8.47 50.66
N VAL A 638 1.52 -9.75 50.93
CA VAL A 638 0.13 -10.22 51.14
C VAL A 638 -0.54 -9.46 52.30
N ALA A 639 0.20 -9.09 53.32
CA ALA A 639 -0.32 -8.30 54.46
C ALA A 639 -0.83 -6.91 54.01
N ILE A 640 -0.07 -6.22 53.15
CA ILE A 640 -0.49 -4.94 52.59
C ILE A 640 -1.64 -5.13 51.58
N GLY A 641 -1.60 -6.18 50.76
CA GLY A 641 -2.71 -6.52 49.90
C GLY A 641 -4.03 -6.70 50.66
N GLN A 642 -3.95 -7.33 51.83
CA GLN A 642 -5.11 -7.46 52.74
C GLN A 642 -5.59 -6.10 53.29
N SER A 643 -4.66 -5.21 53.62
CA SER A 643 -4.98 -3.84 54.08
C SER A 643 -5.61 -3.01 52.97
N ILE A 644 -5.11 -3.11 51.73
CA ILE A 644 -5.71 -2.44 50.55
C ILE A 644 -7.16 -2.91 50.31
N VAL A 645 -7.40 -4.23 50.38
CA VAL A 645 -8.73 -4.82 50.24
C VAL A 645 -9.67 -4.39 51.39
N ALA A 646 -9.13 -4.19 52.62
CA ALA A 646 -9.91 -3.71 53.76
C ALA A 646 -10.28 -2.23 53.61
N THR A 647 -9.40 -1.37 53.10
CA THR A 647 -9.69 0.03 52.81
C THR A 647 -10.81 0.19 51.78
N CYS A 648 -10.81 -0.65 50.75
CA CYS A 648 -11.89 -0.63 49.74
C CYS A 648 -13.27 -1.09 50.29
N LYS A 649 -13.30 -1.78 51.44
CA LYS A 649 -14.55 -2.16 52.10
C LYS A 649 -15.26 -0.96 52.73
N ASP A 650 -14.47 -0.02 53.25
CA ASP A 650 -15.02 1.18 53.90
C ASP A 650 -15.59 2.19 52.90
N GLU A 651 -15.17 2.11 51.63
CA GLU A 651 -15.74 2.88 50.52
C GLU A 651 -17.06 2.28 49.93
N ASP A 652 -17.37 1.03 50.27
CA ASP A 652 -18.58 0.31 49.81
C ASP A 652 -19.77 0.55 50.80
N GLN A 653 -19.57 1.19 51.96
CA GLN A 653 -20.60 1.59 52.94
C GLN A 653 -20.95 3.09 52.85
#